data_60cc5fa1c78ee600e63a9eaf7901d955
#
_entry.id   60cc5fa1c78ee600e63a9eaf7901d955
#
_cell.length_a   1.000
_cell.length_b   1.000
_cell.length_c   1.000
_cell.angle_alpha   90.00
_cell.angle_beta   90.00
_cell.angle_gamma   90.00
#
_symmetry.space_group_name_H-M   'P 1'
#
loop_
_entity.id
_entity.type
_entity.pdbx_description
1 polymer ?
#
loop_
_entity_poly.entity_id
_entity_poly.type
_entity_poly.pdbx_seq_one_letter_code
_entity_poly.pdbx_strand_id
1 'polypeptide(L)'
;MPNSAKRSLLAASLGLAMLAAIPLAHAQDTSLYSKNDIPEKFEDVIPGGQDFTRREAMIPMRDGTKLYTVIMIPKGAHDAPIVLTRTPYNAAERAGNPKATTLATALPPPDAAFVEAKYIRVYQDVRGKYGSDGKYVMMYPPRGPLNPTKTDETTDGWDTIDWLVKHVPESNGRVGMIGSSYEGLTVVMALLDPHPALKAAVPESPMVDTYMGDDWFHYGAFRQMMLGYVHMQTVQKGEGAVTPTDIYDKYEEYLSAGSAGDYIRSRGLDKLPFIAREMAHPAYDAFWQEQDLARRLAAKPSSVPTIWEQGLFDQEDMWGANHAWLALKAAGHSANNWLVMGPWSHSQVNGKGYAVGAFKWEGDTARQYNRQMVMPFFEQYLRDGKPAKLAKVNIYNTGDDHWEAFNDWPTACAQGCGVGLKPLYLATGASLSFTKPADGQGADTYVSDPAKPVPFLPRPVLDPFFGYGSTYAGYLPWSTWLVHDQRFVDGRSDVLTYQTPVLTEPVRVQGIPVADLKAMTTGTDGDFVIKLIDVYPSSVPSDPAMGGYQMAIAMDIFRGRYRESFEHPSAIPANTPQTYKFDLPNVNHVFQPGHRIMVQVQSTLFPLYDRNPQTFVPNIFNAKATDYRAATISVLRSDSQPSAVWLPVISN
;
A
#
# COMPACT_ATOMS: atom_id res chain seq x y z
N MET A 1 -5.90 13.98 70.82
CA MET A 1 -6.19 13.86 72.28
C MET A 1 -7.19 12.75 72.50
N PRO A 2 -7.12 12.03 73.60
CA PRO A 2 -6.03 11.20 74.08
C PRO A 2 -6.47 9.80 74.53
N ASN A 3 -5.48 9.06 74.92
CA ASN A 3 -5.43 8.14 76.10
C ASN A 3 -6.00 6.73 75.93
N SER A 4 -5.27 5.84 76.25
CA SER A 4 -4.40 5.28 77.32
C SER A 4 -5.05 4.02 77.81
N ALA A 5 -4.44 2.99 78.05
CA ALA A 5 -3.36 2.53 78.88
C ALA A 5 -3.79 1.28 79.65
N LYS A 6 -2.86 0.42 79.83
CA LYS A 6 -2.40 -0.24 81.05
C LYS A 6 -2.89 -1.66 81.40
N ARG A 7 -1.92 -2.51 81.51
CA ARG A 7 -1.44 -3.35 82.66
C ARG A 7 -2.26 -4.59 83.05
N SER A 8 -1.67 -5.72 83.24
CA SER A 8 -0.84 -6.26 84.37
C SER A 8 -0.45 -7.72 84.06
N LEU A 9 0.73 -8.14 84.16
CA LEU A 9 1.56 -8.71 85.23
C LEU A 9 1.03 -9.95 86.01
N LEU A 10 1.98 -10.89 86.17
CA LEU A 10 2.17 -11.98 87.12
C LEU A 10 1.84 -13.38 86.57
N ALA A 11 2.58 -14.44 86.82
CA ALA A 11 3.76 -14.68 87.64
C ALA A 11 4.45 -16.01 87.20
N ALA A 12 5.64 -16.16 87.64
CA ALA A 12 6.61 -17.22 87.43
C ALA A 12 6.20 -18.62 87.92
N SER A 13 6.74 -19.67 87.31
CA SER A 13 7.22 -20.85 88.01
C SER A 13 8.35 -21.57 87.24
N LEU A 14 9.43 -21.83 87.91
CA LEU A 14 10.63 -22.56 87.48
C LEU A 14 10.31 -23.99 87.05
N GLY A 15 10.89 -24.44 86.00
CA GLY A 15 11.03 -25.85 85.66
C GLY A 15 12.34 -26.06 84.90
N LEU A 16 13.37 -26.61 85.63
CA LEU A 16 14.63 -27.07 85.10
C LEU A 16 14.39 -28.27 84.18
N ALA A 17 14.74 -28.21 82.94
CA ALA A 17 14.81 -29.37 82.07
C ALA A 17 16.00 -29.24 81.08
N MET A 18 16.75 -30.32 81.10
CA MET A 18 17.99 -30.61 80.38
C MET A 18 18.13 -30.02 78.99
N LEU A 19 19.29 -29.40 78.75
CA LEU A 19 19.84 -29.09 77.46
C LEU A 19 20.21 -30.40 76.71
N ALA A 20 19.36 -30.83 75.82
CA ALA A 20 19.76 -31.73 74.74
C ALA A 20 20.23 -30.81 73.61
N ALA A 21 21.50 -30.92 73.25
CA ALA A 21 22.07 -30.24 72.06
C ALA A 21 21.37 -30.79 70.81
N ILE A 22 20.46 -30.04 70.23
CA ILE A 22 19.93 -30.28 68.91
C ILE A 22 20.98 -29.79 67.93
N PRO A 23 21.49 -30.58 66.97
CA PRO A 23 22.34 -30.03 65.93
C PRO A 23 21.55 -28.98 65.17
N LEU A 24 22.13 -27.80 65.03
CA LEU A 24 21.65 -26.79 64.10
C LEU A 24 21.62 -27.40 62.70
N ALA A 25 20.46 -27.91 62.32
CA ALA A 25 20.19 -28.15 60.91
C ALA A 25 20.33 -26.79 60.23
N HIS A 26 21.31 -26.68 59.35
CA HIS A 26 21.34 -25.60 58.40
C HIS A 26 19.98 -25.58 57.72
N ALA A 27 19.24 -24.53 57.94
CA ALA A 27 18.02 -24.26 57.15
C ALA A 27 18.47 -24.26 55.69
N GLN A 28 18.12 -25.30 54.94
CA GLN A 28 18.18 -25.23 53.49
C GLN A 28 17.36 -24.02 53.10
N ASP A 29 17.97 -23.11 52.37
CA ASP A 29 17.28 -21.97 51.77
C ASP A 29 16.16 -22.56 50.86
N THR A 30 14.94 -22.57 51.36
CA THR A 30 13.75 -23.04 50.66
C THR A 30 13.12 -21.92 49.83
N SER A 31 13.84 -20.83 49.55
CA SER A 31 13.40 -19.82 48.66
C SER A 31 13.16 -20.40 47.26
N LEU A 32 11.93 -20.36 46.78
CA LEU A 32 11.56 -20.78 45.42
C LEU A 32 12.14 -19.83 44.34
N TYR A 33 12.69 -18.71 44.77
CA TYR A 33 13.27 -17.71 43.89
C TYR A 33 14.74 -17.51 44.17
N SER A 34 15.55 -17.50 43.13
CA SER A 34 16.94 -17.07 43.22
C SER A 34 17.01 -15.57 43.56
N LYS A 35 18.12 -15.12 44.14
CA LYS A 35 18.33 -13.69 44.42
C LYS A 35 18.46 -12.85 43.14
N ASN A 36 18.73 -13.49 42.03
CA ASN A 36 18.89 -12.89 40.72
C ASN A 36 18.54 -13.95 39.65
N ASP A 37 17.62 -13.60 38.75
CA ASP A 37 17.26 -14.47 37.62
C ASP A 37 18.20 -14.31 36.41
N ILE A 38 19.12 -13.37 36.49
CA ILE A 38 20.17 -13.19 35.49
C ILE A 38 21.39 -14.00 35.91
N PRO A 39 21.81 -15.03 35.16
CA PRO A 39 22.99 -15.82 35.50
C PRO A 39 24.28 -14.97 35.37
N GLU A 40 25.27 -15.23 36.22
CA GLU A 40 26.58 -14.57 36.15
C GLU A 40 27.31 -14.84 34.82
N LYS A 41 26.99 -15.96 34.19
CA LYS A 41 27.56 -16.40 32.92
C LYS A 41 26.47 -16.94 32.04
N PHE A 42 26.34 -16.36 30.85
CA PHE A 42 25.44 -16.86 29.83
C PHE A 42 26.12 -18.00 29.07
N GLU A 43 25.52 -19.17 29.06
CA GLU A 43 25.90 -20.27 28.16
C GLU A 43 24.95 -20.27 26.96
N ASP A 44 25.46 -20.60 25.76
CA ASP A 44 24.62 -20.76 24.58
C ASP A 44 23.59 -21.87 24.84
N VAL A 45 22.33 -21.48 24.93
CA VAL A 45 21.20 -22.39 25.16
C VAL A 45 20.91 -23.26 23.94
N ILE A 46 21.44 -22.89 22.78
CA ILE A 46 21.32 -23.62 21.52
C ILE A 46 22.68 -24.21 21.16
N PRO A 47 22.90 -25.52 21.41
CA PRO A 47 24.16 -26.17 21.05
C PRO A 47 24.32 -26.23 19.54
N GLY A 48 25.47 -25.77 19.01
CA GLY A 48 25.85 -26.03 17.63
C GLY A 48 26.17 -24.82 16.75
N GLY A 49 26.17 -23.62 17.27
CA GLY A 49 26.48 -22.41 16.50
C GLY A 49 25.40 -22.03 15.50
N GLN A 50 25.69 -21.08 14.63
CA GLN A 50 24.75 -20.61 13.61
C GLN A 50 24.48 -21.71 12.56
N ASP A 51 23.20 -21.85 12.16
CA ASP A 51 22.77 -22.76 11.08
C ASP A 51 22.84 -22.10 9.68
N PHE A 52 23.45 -20.92 9.61
CA PHE A 52 23.64 -20.14 8.38
C PHE A 52 25.01 -19.44 8.37
N THR A 53 25.39 -18.99 7.17
CA THR A 53 26.51 -18.07 6.96
C THR A 53 25.96 -16.74 6.47
N ARG A 54 26.29 -15.64 7.17
CA ARG A 54 26.06 -14.26 6.70
C ARG A 54 27.33 -13.79 6.03
N ARG A 55 27.25 -13.44 4.73
CA ARG A 55 28.30 -12.77 3.97
C ARG A 55 27.88 -11.36 3.64
N GLU A 56 28.80 -10.45 3.71
CA GLU A 56 28.62 -9.07 3.26
C GLU A 56 29.60 -8.80 2.14
N ALA A 57 29.11 -8.17 1.08
CA ALA A 57 29.89 -7.87 -0.10
C ALA A 57 29.59 -6.46 -0.64
N MET A 58 30.63 -5.80 -1.12
CA MET A 58 30.53 -4.58 -1.93
C MET A 58 30.59 -4.99 -3.39
N ILE A 59 29.44 -5.25 -4.01
CA ILE A 59 29.35 -5.73 -5.39
C ILE A 59 29.65 -4.57 -6.36
N PRO A 60 30.68 -4.71 -7.24
CA PRO A 60 31.00 -3.66 -8.20
C PRO A 60 30.01 -3.67 -9.36
N MET A 61 29.45 -2.50 -9.65
CA MET A 61 28.64 -2.24 -10.85
C MET A 61 29.56 -1.89 -12.03
N ARG A 62 29.04 -1.93 -13.24
CA ARG A 62 29.78 -1.66 -14.51
C ARG A 62 30.45 -0.29 -14.60
N ASP A 63 30.01 0.67 -13.77
CA ASP A 63 30.60 2.01 -13.67
C ASP A 63 31.61 2.14 -12.50
N GLY A 64 31.89 1.04 -11.81
CA GLY A 64 32.81 0.98 -10.67
C GLY A 64 32.18 1.35 -9.32
N THR A 65 30.94 1.82 -9.29
CA THR A 65 30.19 2.01 -8.03
C THR A 65 29.98 0.66 -7.35
N LYS A 66 30.08 0.62 -6.01
CA LYS A 66 29.92 -0.62 -5.25
C LYS A 66 28.65 -0.60 -4.43
N LEU A 67 27.83 -1.65 -4.53
CA LEU A 67 26.57 -1.78 -3.81
C LEU A 67 26.72 -2.78 -2.65
N TYR A 68 26.32 -2.33 -1.46
CA TYR A 68 26.36 -3.14 -0.25
C TYR A 68 25.30 -4.23 -0.31
N THR A 69 25.74 -5.46 -0.08
CA THR A 69 24.89 -6.65 -0.24
C THR A 69 25.11 -7.61 0.92
N VAL A 70 24.01 -8.11 1.48
CA VAL A 70 23.99 -9.14 2.52
C VAL A 70 23.47 -10.43 1.93
N ILE A 71 24.24 -11.52 2.09
CA ILE A 71 23.95 -12.84 1.56
C ILE A 71 23.79 -13.80 2.72
N MET A 72 22.58 -14.34 2.90
CA MET A 72 22.21 -15.27 3.98
C MET A 72 22.13 -16.68 3.41
N ILE A 73 23.10 -17.53 3.75
CA ILE A 73 23.31 -18.85 3.18
C ILE A 73 23.00 -19.91 4.22
N PRO A 74 22.01 -20.79 4.02
CA PRO A 74 21.75 -21.91 4.94
C PRO A 74 22.98 -22.81 5.07
N LYS A 75 23.30 -23.28 6.27
CA LYS A 75 24.43 -24.18 6.51
C LYS A 75 24.28 -25.47 5.70
N GLY A 76 25.33 -25.84 4.99
CA GLY A 76 25.33 -26.99 4.10
C GLY A 76 24.53 -26.79 2.80
N ALA A 77 24.18 -25.55 2.45
CA ALA A 77 23.57 -25.25 1.15
C ALA A 77 24.53 -25.63 0.03
N HIS A 78 24.02 -26.31 -0.95
CA HIS A 78 24.64 -26.61 -2.22
C HIS A 78 23.54 -26.67 -3.27
N ASP A 79 23.81 -26.23 -4.47
CA ASP A 79 22.83 -26.20 -5.57
C ASP A 79 21.51 -25.47 -5.17
N ALA A 80 21.66 -24.44 -4.33
CA ALA A 80 20.52 -23.70 -3.78
C ALA A 80 20.18 -22.47 -4.66
N PRO A 81 18.89 -22.20 -4.94
CA PRO A 81 18.52 -21.00 -5.68
C PRO A 81 18.68 -19.75 -4.82
N ILE A 82 18.91 -18.61 -5.49
CA ILE A 82 18.99 -17.29 -4.87
C ILE A 82 17.63 -16.59 -5.01
N VAL A 83 17.19 -15.94 -3.92
CA VAL A 83 16.10 -14.95 -3.97
C VAL A 83 16.65 -13.59 -3.53
N LEU A 84 16.62 -12.64 -4.46
CA LEU A 84 17.16 -11.29 -4.33
C LEU A 84 16.05 -10.27 -4.08
N THR A 85 16.28 -9.41 -3.09
CA THR A 85 15.52 -8.16 -2.86
C THR A 85 16.49 -6.99 -2.88
N ARG A 86 16.24 -5.98 -3.73
CA ARG A 86 16.99 -4.72 -3.74
C ARG A 86 16.16 -3.65 -3.07
N THR A 87 16.76 -2.89 -2.15
CA THR A 87 16.01 -2.10 -1.18
C THR A 87 16.60 -0.70 -0.94
N PRO A 88 15.78 0.35 -0.80
CA PRO A 88 16.19 1.62 -0.24
C PRO A 88 16.06 1.68 1.29
N TYR A 89 15.71 0.56 1.97
CA TYR A 89 15.29 0.50 3.37
C TYR A 89 16.29 -0.23 4.29
N ASN A 90 17.60 -0.18 3.99
CA ASN A 90 18.68 -0.79 4.76
C ASN A 90 18.74 -2.33 4.62
N ALA A 91 19.55 -2.80 3.70
CA ALA A 91 19.77 -4.23 3.45
C ALA A 91 20.26 -5.00 4.69
N ALA A 92 21.05 -4.35 5.56
CA ALA A 92 21.53 -4.96 6.78
C ALA A 92 20.39 -5.23 7.79
N GLU A 93 19.43 -4.33 7.89
CA GLU A 93 18.24 -4.49 8.74
C GLU A 93 17.23 -5.45 8.12
N ARG A 94 17.03 -5.39 6.79
CA ARG A 94 16.20 -6.36 6.05
C ARG A 94 16.71 -7.80 6.20
N ALA A 95 18.03 -7.99 6.25
CA ALA A 95 18.64 -9.29 6.54
C ALA A 95 18.52 -9.69 8.02
N GLY A 96 17.89 -8.87 8.86
CA GLY A 96 17.47 -9.15 10.21
C GLY A 96 18.60 -9.21 11.25
N ASN A 97 18.42 -10.04 12.28
CA ASN A 97 19.29 -10.06 13.44
C ASN A 97 20.64 -10.79 13.18
N PRO A 98 21.78 -10.06 13.10
CA PRO A 98 23.08 -10.70 12.84
C PRO A 98 23.58 -11.58 13.99
N LYS A 99 23.00 -11.47 15.19
CA LYS A 99 23.36 -12.26 16.37
C LYS A 99 22.49 -13.52 16.52
N ALA A 100 21.52 -13.73 15.62
CA ALA A 100 20.67 -14.91 15.67
C ALA A 100 21.48 -16.19 15.42
N THR A 101 21.08 -17.27 16.04
CA THR A 101 21.70 -18.61 15.88
C THR A 101 21.04 -19.43 14.78
N THR A 102 19.81 -19.10 14.40
CA THR A 102 19.10 -19.78 13.31
C THR A 102 18.69 -18.79 12.22
N LEU A 103 18.69 -19.25 10.98
CA LEU A 103 18.24 -18.45 9.84
C LEU A 103 16.78 -18.02 10.00
N ALA A 104 15.94 -18.89 10.57
CA ALA A 104 14.54 -18.59 10.86
C ALA A 104 14.34 -17.46 11.88
N THR A 105 15.28 -17.28 12.82
CA THR A 105 15.24 -16.17 13.78
C THR A 105 16.05 -14.95 13.33
N ALA A 106 16.91 -15.13 12.32
CA ALA A 106 17.66 -14.04 11.71
C ALA A 106 16.77 -13.25 10.76
N LEU A 107 16.14 -13.91 9.79
CA LEU A 107 15.37 -13.28 8.73
C LEU A 107 13.96 -12.87 9.19
N PRO A 108 13.35 -11.87 8.54
CA PRO A 108 12.00 -11.45 8.87
C PRO A 108 10.95 -12.54 8.56
N PRO A 109 9.77 -12.52 9.23
CA PRO A 109 8.74 -13.54 9.06
C PRO A 109 8.30 -13.84 7.62
N PRO A 110 8.25 -12.89 6.69
CA PRO A 110 7.91 -13.16 5.28
C PRO A 110 8.85 -14.17 4.63
N ASP A 111 10.12 -14.21 5.04
CA ASP A 111 11.10 -15.12 4.49
C ASP A 111 11.00 -16.57 5.01
N ALA A 112 10.10 -16.86 5.94
CA ALA A 112 10.00 -18.18 6.58
C ALA A 112 9.87 -19.34 5.57
N ALA A 113 9.11 -19.14 4.48
CA ALA A 113 8.94 -20.15 3.45
C ALA A 113 10.25 -20.41 2.67
N PHE A 114 11.04 -19.35 2.40
CA PHE A 114 12.35 -19.47 1.76
C PHE A 114 13.37 -20.15 2.66
N VAL A 115 13.33 -19.83 3.97
CA VAL A 115 14.18 -20.47 4.97
C VAL A 115 13.90 -21.96 5.07
N GLU A 116 12.64 -22.37 5.18
CA GLU A 116 12.22 -23.77 5.23
C GLU A 116 12.65 -24.53 3.97
N ALA A 117 12.57 -23.90 2.81
CA ALA A 117 12.98 -24.45 1.53
C ALA A 117 14.49 -24.32 1.26
N LYS A 118 15.27 -23.78 2.20
CA LYS A 118 16.74 -23.61 2.11
C LYS A 118 17.19 -22.81 0.89
N TYR A 119 16.50 -21.70 0.59
CA TYR A 119 16.94 -20.73 -0.40
C TYR A 119 18.05 -19.83 0.17
N ILE A 120 18.93 -19.34 -0.68
CA ILE A 120 19.87 -18.27 -0.34
C ILE A 120 19.11 -16.95 -0.47
N ARG A 121 18.97 -16.22 0.66
CA ARG A 121 18.34 -14.89 0.64
C ARG A 121 19.40 -13.81 0.49
N VAL A 122 19.15 -12.87 -0.40
CA VAL A 122 20.05 -11.76 -0.69
C VAL A 122 19.30 -10.45 -0.58
N TYR A 123 19.87 -9.51 0.18
CA TYR A 123 19.39 -8.14 0.29
C TYR A 123 20.49 -7.18 -0.15
N GLN A 124 20.15 -6.22 -1.00
CA GLN A 124 21.11 -5.24 -1.50
C GLN A 124 20.56 -3.82 -1.35
N ASP A 125 21.33 -2.93 -0.74
CA ASP A 125 21.02 -1.51 -0.76
C ASP A 125 21.10 -0.97 -2.18
N VAL A 126 20.08 -0.22 -2.62
CA VAL A 126 20.12 0.49 -3.91
C VAL A 126 21.22 1.57 -3.89
N ARG A 127 21.66 1.99 -5.05
CA ARG A 127 22.69 3.00 -5.28
C ARG A 127 22.48 4.24 -4.41
N GLY A 128 23.52 4.63 -3.65
CA GLY A 128 23.52 5.85 -2.83
C GLY A 128 22.73 5.78 -1.54
N LYS A 129 22.17 4.61 -1.17
CA LYS A 129 21.50 4.40 0.13
C LYS A 129 22.36 3.55 1.05
N TYR A 130 22.28 3.82 2.34
CA TYR A 130 22.91 3.10 3.46
C TYR A 130 24.36 2.68 3.19
N GLY A 131 24.64 1.40 3.05
CA GLY A 131 25.98 0.84 2.81
C GLY A 131 26.48 0.99 1.38
N SER A 132 25.62 1.27 0.41
CA SER A 132 25.98 1.38 -1.00
C SER A 132 26.67 2.71 -1.35
N ASP A 133 27.63 2.66 -2.27
CA ASP A 133 28.25 3.85 -2.84
C ASP A 133 27.33 4.54 -3.87
N GLY A 134 27.76 5.68 -4.37
CA GLY A 134 27.09 6.44 -5.42
C GLY A 134 26.16 7.52 -4.89
N LYS A 135 25.28 8.01 -5.78
CA LYS A 135 24.29 9.05 -5.49
C LYS A 135 22.90 8.44 -5.61
N TYR A 136 22.09 8.66 -4.60
CA TYR A 136 20.68 8.24 -4.64
C TYR A 136 19.87 9.21 -5.50
N VAL A 137 19.12 8.65 -6.42
CA VAL A 137 18.07 9.33 -7.16
C VAL A 137 16.78 8.54 -6.93
N MET A 138 15.83 9.17 -6.25
CA MET A 138 14.56 8.53 -5.97
C MET A 138 13.83 8.20 -7.27
N MET A 139 13.34 6.98 -7.41
CA MET A 139 12.79 6.48 -8.66
C MET A 139 13.77 6.71 -9.82
N TYR A 140 14.99 6.19 -9.68
CA TYR A 140 16.03 6.43 -10.69
C TYR A 140 15.51 6.11 -12.09
N PRO A 141 15.33 7.12 -12.96
CA PRO A 141 14.66 6.91 -14.24
C PRO A 141 15.38 5.87 -15.09
N PRO A 142 14.64 5.04 -15.83
CA PRO A 142 15.25 4.17 -16.85
C PRO A 142 16.11 4.99 -17.82
N ARG A 143 17.20 4.39 -18.29
CA ARG A 143 18.05 5.01 -19.33
C ARG A 143 17.22 5.50 -20.50
N GLY A 144 17.43 6.74 -20.89
CA GLY A 144 16.64 7.42 -21.90
C GLY A 144 16.77 8.95 -21.81
N PRO A 145 15.79 9.70 -22.29
CA PRO A 145 15.84 11.17 -22.29
C PRO A 145 16.04 11.79 -20.90
N LEU A 146 15.44 11.21 -19.86
CA LEU A 146 15.57 11.68 -18.48
C LEU A 146 16.87 11.21 -17.80
N ASN A 147 17.43 10.12 -18.26
CA ASN A 147 18.66 9.53 -17.72
C ASN A 147 19.64 9.21 -18.88
N PRO A 148 20.46 10.17 -19.28
CA PRO A 148 21.46 9.96 -20.35
C PRO A 148 22.70 9.17 -19.89
N THR A 149 22.76 8.73 -18.64
CA THR A 149 23.87 7.93 -18.10
C THR A 149 23.83 6.50 -18.64
N LYS A 150 24.88 5.71 -18.37
CA LYS A 150 24.95 4.31 -18.76
C LYS A 150 24.35 3.37 -17.70
N THR A 151 23.85 3.90 -16.58
CA THR A 151 23.39 3.13 -15.43
C THR A 151 21.97 3.55 -15.01
N ASP A 152 21.23 2.61 -14.50
CA ASP A 152 19.93 2.74 -13.87
C ASP A 152 19.68 1.52 -12.96
N GLU A 153 18.52 1.42 -12.35
CA GLU A 153 18.15 0.26 -11.52
C GLU A 153 18.16 -1.06 -12.30
N THR A 154 17.89 -1.01 -13.62
CA THR A 154 17.98 -2.17 -14.52
C THR A 154 19.40 -2.72 -14.59
N THR A 155 20.38 -1.83 -14.80
CA THR A 155 21.78 -2.23 -14.91
C THR A 155 22.37 -2.66 -13.57
N ASP A 156 21.98 -2.00 -12.50
CA ASP A 156 22.45 -2.37 -11.16
C ASP A 156 21.90 -3.75 -10.75
N GLY A 157 20.65 -4.04 -11.09
CA GLY A 157 20.06 -5.38 -10.92
C GLY A 157 20.78 -6.44 -11.75
N TRP A 158 21.07 -6.14 -13.02
CA TRP A 158 21.78 -7.03 -13.93
C TRP A 158 23.19 -7.37 -13.41
N ASP A 159 23.99 -6.36 -13.07
CA ASP A 159 25.37 -6.52 -12.59
C ASP A 159 25.41 -7.27 -11.25
N THR A 160 24.43 -7.04 -10.40
CA THR A 160 24.27 -7.74 -9.12
C THR A 160 24.02 -9.24 -9.33
N ILE A 161 23.09 -9.60 -10.21
CA ILE A 161 22.79 -11.00 -10.53
C ILE A 161 24.00 -11.68 -11.15
N ASP A 162 24.68 -11.03 -12.11
CA ASP A 162 25.88 -11.55 -12.75
C ASP A 162 26.99 -11.85 -11.73
N TRP A 163 27.20 -10.96 -10.77
CA TRP A 163 28.17 -11.16 -9.70
C TRP A 163 27.74 -12.32 -8.78
N LEU A 164 26.48 -12.37 -8.36
CA LEU A 164 25.99 -13.40 -7.44
C LEU A 164 26.18 -14.82 -8.02
N VAL A 165 25.81 -15.06 -9.27
CA VAL A 165 25.94 -16.39 -9.87
C VAL A 165 27.39 -16.81 -10.10
N LYS A 166 28.32 -15.87 -10.14
CA LYS A 166 29.77 -16.15 -10.28
C LYS A 166 30.51 -16.32 -8.95
N HIS A 167 30.01 -15.72 -7.85
CA HIS A 167 30.75 -15.62 -6.59
C HIS A 167 30.06 -16.27 -5.39
N VAL A 168 28.88 -16.87 -5.59
CA VAL A 168 28.18 -17.65 -4.54
C VAL A 168 28.16 -19.12 -4.98
N PRO A 169 29.24 -19.89 -4.66
CA PRO A 169 29.39 -21.26 -5.14
C PRO A 169 28.34 -22.23 -4.60
N GLU A 170 27.64 -21.88 -3.53
CA GLU A 170 26.52 -22.65 -2.99
C GLU A 170 25.25 -22.56 -3.85
N SER A 171 25.22 -21.65 -4.82
CA SER A 171 24.07 -21.41 -5.69
C SER A 171 24.03 -22.39 -6.87
N ASN A 172 22.81 -22.70 -7.32
CA ASN A 172 22.54 -23.41 -8.59
C ASN A 172 22.59 -22.49 -9.83
N GLY A 173 22.98 -21.22 -9.67
CA GLY A 173 23.05 -20.25 -10.77
C GLY A 173 21.69 -19.68 -11.21
N ARG A 174 20.60 -19.96 -10.50
CA ARG A 174 19.26 -19.40 -10.78
C ARG A 174 18.87 -18.39 -9.74
N VAL A 175 18.32 -17.27 -10.18
CA VAL A 175 17.91 -16.15 -9.34
C VAL A 175 16.43 -15.89 -9.53
N GLY A 176 15.70 -15.74 -8.42
CA GLY A 176 14.38 -15.11 -8.36
C GLY A 176 14.50 -13.72 -7.74
N MET A 177 13.61 -12.81 -8.11
CA MET A 177 13.48 -11.51 -7.45
C MET A 177 12.09 -11.36 -6.86
N ILE A 178 12.03 -10.80 -5.66
CA ILE A 178 10.78 -10.47 -4.96
C ILE A 178 10.97 -9.17 -4.18
N GLY A 179 9.94 -8.38 -4.07
CA GLY A 179 9.93 -7.17 -3.24
C GLY A 179 8.65 -6.39 -3.38
N SER A 180 8.32 -5.62 -2.35
CA SER A 180 7.09 -4.84 -2.25
C SER A 180 7.39 -3.34 -2.31
N SER A 181 6.48 -2.53 -2.87
CA SER A 181 6.62 -1.08 -2.93
C SER A 181 7.84 -0.67 -3.78
N TYR A 182 8.74 0.15 -3.29
CA TYR A 182 9.99 0.48 -3.96
C TYR A 182 10.84 -0.77 -4.27
N GLU A 183 10.83 -1.78 -3.41
CA GLU A 183 11.49 -3.06 -3.71
C GLU A 183 10.81 -3.75 -4.90
N GLY A 184 9.48 -3.61 -5.03
CA GLY A 184 8.70 -4.03 -6.20
C GLY A 184 9.09 -3.26 -7.48
N LEU A 185 9.29 -1.94 -7.38
CA LEU A 185 9.86 -1.13 -8.47
C LEU A 185 11.20 -1.72 -8.96
N THR A 186 12.10 -2.11 -8.06
CA THR A 186 13.41 -2.68 -8.44
C THR A 186 13.26 -4.01 -9.17
N VAL A 187 12.24 -4.81 -8.84
CA VAL A 187 11.90 -6.05 -9.57
C VAL A 187 11.40 -5.71 -10.98
N VAL A 188 10.48 -4.76 -11.10
CA VAL A 188 9.95 -4.30 -12.41
C VAL A 188 11.07 -3.75 -13.28
N MET A 189 11.98 -2.95 -12.72
CA MET A 189 13.14 -2.43 -13.43
C MET A 189 14.05 -3.55 -13.95
N ALA A 190 14.28 -4.63 -13.17
CA ALA A 190 15.07 -5.78 -13.62
C ALA A 190 14.39 -6.53 -14.78
N LEU A 191 13.07 -6.44 -14.92
CA LEU A 191 12.35 -7.06 -16.06
C LEU A 191 12.51 -6.29 -17.37
N LEU A 192 12.93 -5.03 -17.37
CA LEU A 192 13.16 -4.24 -18.61
C LEU A 192 14.36 -4.74 -19.42
N ASP A 193 15.38 -5.29 -18.77
CA ASP A 193 16.57 -5.89 -19.40
C ASP A 193 17.09 -7.05 -18.52
N PRO A 194 16.36 -8.18 -18.49
CA PRO A 194 16.62 -9.22 -17.50
C PRO A 194 17.93 -9.97 -17.75
N HIS A 195 18.68 -10.22 -16.68
CA HIS A 195 19.84 -11.11 -16.73
C HIS A 195 19.39 -12.55 -17.06
N PRO A 196 20.15 -13.32 -17.85
CA PRO A 196 19.79 -14.70 -18.21
C PRO A 196 19.54 -15.65 -17.01
N ALA A 197 20.16 -15.38 -15.86
CA ALA A 197 19.96 -16.14 -14.64
C ALA A 197 18.69 -15.73 -13.86
N LEU A 198 18.02 -14.62 -14.18
CA LEU A 198 16.74 -14.26 -13.61
C LEU A 198 15.65 -15.16 -14.20
N LYS A 199 15.13 -16.08 -13.39
CA LYS A 199 14.22 -17.15 -13.83
C LYS A 199 12.79 -16.96 -13.37
N ALA A 200 12.55 -16.13 -12.35
CA ALA A 200 11.23 -15.81 -11.83
C ALA A 200 11.24 -14.43 -11.16
N ALA A 201 10.13 -13.71 -11.23
CA ALA A 201 9.97 -12.41 -10.62
C ALA A 201 8.61 -12.28 -9.94
N VAL A 202 8.58 -11.59 -8.80
CA VAL A 202 7.37 -11.32 -8.03
C VAL A 202 7.41 -9.87 -7.53
N PRO A 203 7.06 -8.89 -8.39
CA PRO A 203 6.83 -7.53 -7.94
C PRO A 203 5.51 -7.47 -7.15
N GLU A 204 5.60 -7.06 -5.90
CA GLU A 204 4.48 -6.92 -4.97
C GLU A 204 4.16 -5.45 -4.79
N SER A 205 2.91 -5.05 -5.03
CA SER A 205 2.45 -3.65 -4.97
C SER A 205 3.52 -2.68 -5.50
N PRO A 206 4.02 -2.86 -6.75
CA PRO A 206 5.15 -2.09 -7.27
C PRO A 206 4.71 -0.70 -7.70
N MET A 207 5.56 0.30 -7.50
CA MET A 207 5.44 1.61 -8.12
C MET A 207 5.67 1.47 -9.64
N VAL A 208 4.65 1.69 -10.46
CA VAL A 208 4.71 1.50 -11.93
C VAL A 208 4.42 2.79 -12.68
N ASP A 209 3.33 3.48 -12.36
CA ASP A 209 3.00 4.82 -12.85
C ASP A 209 2.53 5.69 -11.67
N THR A 210 3.44 6.47 -11.16
CA THR A 210 3.27 7.25 -9.94
C THR A 210 2.54 8.58 -10.15
N TYR A 211 2.07 8.84 -11.37
CA TYR A 211 1.17 9.95 -11.67
C TYR A 211 -0.28 9.51 -11.80
N MET A 212 -0.52 8.34 -12.38
CA MET A 212 -1.89 7.91 -12.66
C MET A 212 -2.58 7.30 -11.43
N GLY A 213 -1.86 6.63 -10.54
CA GLY A 213 -2.51 6.01 -9.39
C GLY A 213 -1.59 5.34 -8.36
N ASP A 214 -0.26 5.41 -8.53
CA ASP A 214 0.68 5.02 -7.49
C ASP A 214 1.19 6.30 -6.79
N ASP A 215 1.66 6.23 -5.61
CA ASP A 215 2.31 7.17 -4.70
C ASP A 215 2.03 8.69 -4.82
N TRP A 216 2.34 9.36 -5.96
CA TRP A 216 2.47 10.83 -5.97
C TRP A 216 1.23 11.57 -6.44
N PHE A 217 0.55 11.01 -7.41
CA PHE A 217 -0.69 11.57 -7.95
C PHE A 217 -1.72 10.46 -8.22
N HIS A 218 -3.00 10.83 -8.11
CA HIS A 218 -4.12 10.05 -8.62
C HIS A 218 -4.92 10.92 -9.58
N TYR A 219 -4.96 10.53 -10.84
CA TYR A 219 -5.65 11.25 -11.90
C TYR A 219 -5.45 12.78 -11.81
N GLY A 220 -4.19 13.18 -11.55
CA GLY A 220 -3.78 14.58 -11.45
C GLY A 220 -3.97 15.25 -10.09
N ALA A 221 -4.58 14.63 -9.10
CA ALA A 221 -4.62 15.13 -7.73
C ALA A 221 -3.32 14.78 -7.00
N PHE A 222 -2.63 15.77 -6.44
CA PHE A 222 -1.35 15.58 -5.76
C PHE A 222 -1.53 14.99 -4.36
N ARG A 223 -0.81 13.91 -4.08
CA ARG A 223 -0.90 13.17 -2.83
C ARG A 223 0.06 13.72 -1.78
N GLN A 224 -0.31 14.87 -1.22
CA GLN A 224 0.59 15.66 -0.38
C GLN A 224 1.06 14.97 0.91
N MET A 225 0.32 13.98 1.43
CA MET A 225 0.77 13.23 2.61
C MET A 225 2.01 12.35 2.33
N MET A 226 2.32 12.05 1.05
CA MET A 226 3.54 11.33 0.69
C MET A 226 4.81 12.19 0.79
N LEU A 227 4.70 13.49 0.99
CA LEU A 227 5.86 14.39 1.20
C LEU A 227 6.76 13.93 2.36
N GLY A 228 6.18 13.34 3.41
CA GLY A 228 6.92 12.78 4.53
C GLY A 228 7.81 11.61 4.13
N TYR A 229 7.27 10.71 3.33
CA TYR A 229 8.02 9.57 2.79
C TYR A 229 9.18 10.04 1.89
N VAL A 230 8.92 10.98 0.96
CA VAL A 230 9.96 11.54 0.10
C VAL A 230 11.07 12.19 0.92
N HIS A 231 10.71 12.95 1.97
CA HIS A 231 11.69 13.54 2.88
C HIS A 231 12.56 12.48 3.55
N MET A 232 11.96 11.45 4.17
CA MET A 232 12.71 10.37 4.82
C MET A 232 13.67 9.66 3.85
N GLN A 233 13.27 9.47 2.60
CA GLN A 233 14.09 8.79 1.60
C GLN A 233 15.22 9.65 1.03
N THR A 234 15.08 10.99 0.97
CA THR A 234 15.94 11.85 0.16
C THR A 234 16.76 12.87 0.94
N VAL A 235 16.44 13.13 2.22
CA VAL A 235 17.13 14.15 3.01
C VAL A 235 18.56 13.75 3.40
N GLN A 236 18.84 12.45 3.48
CA GLN A 236 20.16 11.91 3.78
C GLN A 236 20.36 10.50 3.21
N LYS A 237 21.60 9.99 3.29
CA LYS A 237 21.95 8.66 2.77
C LYS A 237 21.24 7.51 3.50
N GLY A 238 21.12 7.60 4.82
CA GLY A 238 20.33 6.68 5.63
C GLY A 238 18.85 7.05 5.67
N GLU A 239 18.14 6.57 6.69
CA GLU A 239 16.80 7.02 6.98
C GLU A 239 16.82 8.45 7.51
N GLY A 240 16.03 9.32 6.89
CA GLY A 240 15.88 10.70 7.32
C GLY A 240 15.10 10.81 8.62
N ALA A 241 15.50 11.73 9.48
CA ALA A 241 14.74 12.02 10.67
C ALA A 241 13.36 12.60 10.30
N VAL A 242 12.35 12.23 11.07
CA VAL A 242 11.00 12.82 10.95
C VAL A 242 11.06 14.31 11.26
N THR A 243 10.49 15.14 10.39
CA THR A 243 10.42 16.57 10.64
C THR A 243 9.45 16.86 11.80
N PRO A 244 9.90 17.51 12.87
CA PRO A 244 9.04 17.88 13.97
C PRO A 244 7.90 18.81 13.53
N THR A 245 6.75 18.66 14.13
CA THR A 245 5.62 19.56 13.97
C THR A 245 4.96 19.82 15.32
N ASP A 246 4.51 21.06 15.55
CA ASP A 246 3.77 21.44 16.76
C ASP A 246 2.27 21.20 16.59
N ILE A 247 1.80 20.90 15.38
CA ILE A 247 0.39 20.70 15.07
C ILE A 247 0.08 19.20 15.05
N TYR A 248 -0.74 18.76 15.99
CA TYR A 248 -1.11 17.36 16.16
C TYR A 248 -2.00 16.85 15.04
N ASP A 249 -3.01 17.65 14.62
CA ASP A 249 -3.94 17.30 13.56
C ASP A 249 -3.40 17.78 12.19
N LYS A 250 -3.05 16.86 11.32
CA LYS A 250 -2.54 17.15 9.98
C LYS A 250 -3.55 17.88 9.10
N TYR A 251 -4.83 17.70 9.34
CA TYR A 251 -5.85 18.49 8.66
C TYR A 251 -5.64 20.00 8.90
N GLU A 252 -5.43 20.41 10.14
CA GLU A 252 -5.16 21.82 10.48
C GLU A 252 -3.82 22.28 9.95
N GLU A 253 -2.79 21.43 10.02
CA GLU A 253 -1.46 21.77 9.57
C GLU A 253 -1.43 22.11 8.09
N TYR A 254 -1.96 21.23 7.23
CA TYR A 254 -2.01 21.46 5.79
C TYR A 254 -2.98 22.59 5.41
N LEU A 255 -4.12 22.71 6.13
CA LEU A 255 -5.10 23.76 5.87
C LEU A 255 -4.52 25.15 6.15
N SER A 256 -3.85 25.32 7.30
CA SER A 256 -3.26 26.59 7.70
C SER A 256 -2.06 27.01 6.87
N ALA A 257 -1.35 26.06 6.27
CA ALA A 257 -0.19 26.33 5.43
C ALA A 257 -0.53 26.96 4.07
N GLY A 258 -1.76 26.85 3.60
CA GLY A 258 -2.17 27.41 2.30
C GLY A 258 -2.24 26.36 1.20
N SER A 259 -1.55 26.57 0.08
CA SER A 259 -1.42 25.56 -0.98
C SER A 259 -0.42 24.46 -0.60
N ALA A 260 -0.47 23.32 -1.30
CA ALA A 260 0.59 22.31 -1.16
C ALA A 260 1.98 22.88 -1.44
N GLY A 261 2.09 23.79 -2.42
CA GLY A 261 3.35 24.48 -2.69
C GLY A 261 3.79 25.42 -1.58
N ASP A 262 2.87 26.08 -0.87
CA ASP A 262 3.20 26.91 0.29
C ASP A 262 3.67 26.04 1.45
N TYR A 263 3.01 24.91 1.71
CA TYR A 263 3.46 23.90 2.68
C TYR A 263 4.89 23.44 2.38
N ILE A 264 5.14 23.00 1.14
CA ILE A 264 6.45 22.52 0.68
C ILE A 264 7.53 23.60 0.91
N ARG A 265 7.28 24.84 0.45
CA ARG A 265 8.24 25.95 0.59
C ARG A 265 8.49 26.36 2.05
N SER A 266 7.43 26.42 2.86
CA SER A 266 7.55 26.80 4.28
C SER A 266 8.41 25.86 5.09
N ARG A 267 8.51 24.59 4.66
CA ARG A 267 9.34 23.55 5.28
C ARG A 267 10.68 23.32 4.58
N GLY A 268 10.96 24.06 3.51
CA GLY A 268 12.19 23.92 2.72
C GLY A 268 12.28 22.60 1.95
N LEU A 269 11.17 21.91 1.75
CA LEU A 269 11.10 20.64 1.01
C LEU A 269 11.31 20.83 -0.49
N ASP A 270 11.05 22.02 -1.02
CA ASP A 270 11.36 22.45 -2.38
C ASP A 270 12.86 22.39 -2.73
N LYS A 271 13.73 22.29 -1.73
CA LYS A 271 15.18 22.07 -1.90
C LYS A 271 15.54 20.62 -2.19
N LEU A 272 14.64 19.68 -1.92
CA LEU A 272 14.84 18.28 -2.27
C LEU A 272 14.61 18.09 -3.77
N PRO A 273 15.59 17.55 -4.51
CA PRO A 273 15.49 17.50 -5.98
C PRO A 273 14.26 16.76 -6.53
N PHE A 274 13.78 15.75 -5.84
CA PHE A 274 12.60 15.01 -6.27
C PHE A 274 11.34 15.88 -6.13
N ILE A 275 11.10 16.49 -4.98
CA ILE A 275 9.94 17.38 -4.74
C ILE A 275 9.97 18.59 -5.69
N ALA A 276 11.17 19.15 -5.95
CA ALA A 276 11.30 20.23 -6.92
C ALA A 276 10.86 19.80 -8.33
N ARG A 277 11.14 18.56 -8.74
CA ARG A 277 10.67 18.00 -10.02
C ARG A 277 9.16 17.79 -10.03
N GLU A 278 8.56 17.22 -8.98
CA GLU A 278 7.10 17.07 -8.87
C GLU A 278 6.38 18.42 -9.02
N MET A 279 6.87 19.45 -8.33
CA MET A 279 6.31 20.80 -8.43
C MET A 279 6.44 21.42 -9.82
N ALA A 280 7.50 21.07 -10.56
CA ALA A 280 7.72 21.54 -11.92
C ALA A 280 6.84 20.81 -12.97
N HIS A 281 6.38 19.59 -12.66
CA HIS A 281 5.64 18.73 -13.56
C HIS A 281 4.26 18.33 -13.00
N PRO A 282 3.32 19.30 -12.82
CA PRO A 282 1.99 19.03 -12.27
C PRO A 282 1.05 18.30 -13.23
N ALA A 283 1.41 18.15 -14.51
CA ALA A 283 0.67 17.44 -15.54
C ALA A 283 1.43 16.17 -15.99
N TYR A 284 0.74 15.22 -16.60
CA TYR A 284 1.31 13.95 -17.12
C TYR A 284 2.13 14.21 -18.40
N ASP A 285 3.17 15.02 -18.27
CA ASP A 285 4.07 15.37 -19.37
C ASP A 285 5.17 14.30 -19.60
N ALA A 286 6.11 14.60 -20.47
CA ALA A 286 7.20 13.69 -20.81
C ALA A 286 8.02 13.22 -19.59
N PHE A 287 8.07 14.01 -18.50
CA PHE A 287 8.75 13.62 -17.27
C PHE A 287 8.11 12.36 -16.65
N TRP A 288 6.77 12.29 -16.57
CA TRP A 288 6.06 11.12 -16.04
C TRP A 288 5.99 9.98 -17.05
N GLN A 289 5.66 10.30 -18.31
CA GLN A 289 5.49 9.30 -19.38
C GLN A 289 6.75 8.49 -19.66
N GLU A 290 7.93 9.09 -19.53
CA GLU A 290 9.22 8.38 -19.69
C GLU A 290 9.52 7.44 -18.51
N GLN A 291 8.80 7.57 -17.40
CA GLN A 291 8.92 6.73 -16.22
C GLN A 291 7.80 5.69 -16.10
N ASP A 292 6.79 5.71 -16.96
CA ASP A 292 5.73 4.71 -17.01
C ASP A 292 6.31 3.33 -17.39
N LEU A 293 6.42 2.45 -16.39
CA LEU A 293 7.00 1.11 -16.53
C LEU A 293 6.04 0.15 -17.22
N ALA A 294 4.72 0.31 -17.08
CA ALA A 294 3.74 -0.51 -17.79
C ALA A 294 3.87 -0.35 -19.30
N ARG A 295 3.97 0.90 -19.77
CA ARG A 295 4.20 1.22 -21.17
C ARG A 295 5.52 0.67 -21.69
N ARG A 296 6.60 0.77 -20.91
CA ARG A 296 7.92 0.23 -21.29
C ARG A 296 7.92 -1.28 -21.40
N LEU A 297 7.31 -1.97 -20.44
CA LEU A 297 7.16 -3.43 -20.47
C LEU A 297 6.29 -3.89 -21.63
N ALA A 298 5.19 -3.21 -21.93
CA ALA A 298 4.35 -3.54 -23.08
C ALA A 298 5.09 -3.36 -24.42
N ALA A 299 5.96 -2.35 -24.53
CA ALA A 299 6.77 -2.10 -25.70
C ALA A 299 7.92 -3.10 -25.89
N LYS A 300 8.51 -3.62 -24.78
CA LYS A 300 9.58 -4.62 -24.76
C LYS A 300 9.31 -5.63 -23.65
N PRO A 301 8.41 -6.59 -23.86
CA PRO A 301 8.03 -7.56 -22.83
C PRO A 301 9.18 -8.48 -22.41
N SER A 302 9.26 -8.74 -21.12
CA SER A 302 10.17 -9.72 -20.54
C SER A 302 9.69 -11.15 -20.81
N SER A 303 10.61 -12.07 -21.03
CA SER A 303 10.33 -13.52 -21.06
C SER A 303 10.34 -14.16 -19.67
N VAL A 304 10.70 -13.44 -18.63
CA VAL A 304 10.77 -13.96 -17.26
C VAL A 304 9.35 -14.20 -16.73
N PRO A 305 9.05 -15.42 -16.26
CA PRO A 305 7.81 -15.70 -15.57
C PRO A 305 7.60 -14.75 -14.38
N THR A 306 6.45 -14.08 -14.33
CA THR A 306 6.19 -13.02 -13.34
C THR A 306 4.81 -13.15 -12.70
N ILE A 307 4.75 -13.15 -11.37
CA ILE A 307 3.52 -12.92 -10.61
C ILE A 307 3.45 -11.43 -10.26
N TRP A 308 2.43 -10.75 -10.75
CA TRP A 308 2.07 -9.38 -10.39
C TRP A 308 1.13 -9.44 -9.20
N GLU A 309 1.56 -8.92 -8.06
CA GLU A 309 0.75 -8.89 -6.84
C GLU A 309 0.27 -7.47 -6.57
N GLN A 310 -1.00 -7.36 -6.13
CA GLN A 310 -1.65 -6.10 -5.74
C GLN A 310 -2.55 -6.30 -4.53
N GLY A 311 -2.44 -5.41 -3.53
CA GLY A 311 -3.44 -5.31 -2.48
C GLY A 311 -4.73 -4.64 -3.00
N LEU A 312 -5.91 -5.23 -2.73
CA LEU A 312 -7.22 -4.62 -3.08
C LEU A 312 -7.50 -3.36 -2.24
N PHE A 313 -6.87 -3.24 -1.08
CA PHE A 313 -6.97 -2.09 -0.18
C PHE A 313 -5.61 -1.42 0.01
N ASP A 314 -4.76 -1.48 -1.01
CA ASP A 314 -3.46 -0.82 -0.99
C ASP A 314 -3.68 0.69 -0.99
N GLN A 315 -3.20 1.35 0.05
CA GLN A 315 -3.36 2.79 0.21
C GLN A 315 -2.21 3.60 -0.41
N GLU A 316 -1.21 2.95 -0.99
CA GLU A 316 -0.03 3.58 -1.61
C GLU A 316 0.04 3.23 -3.10
N ASP A 317 0.41 2.03 -3.46
CA ASP A 317 0.61 1.58 -4.84
C ASP A 317 -0.58 0.72 -5.31
N MET A 318 -1.73 1.34 -5.51
CA MET A 318 -2.97 0.63 -5.84
C MET A 318 -3.22 0.44 -7.35
N TRP A 319 -2.34 0.99 -8.19
CA TRP A 319 -2.52 1.05 -9.63
C TRP A 319 -1.56 0.10 -10.38
N GLY A 320 -0.31 -0.01 -9.92
CA GLY A 320 0.83 -0.49 -10.69
C GLY A 320 0.77 -1.92 -11.18
N ALA A 321 0.64 -2.92 -10.29
CA ALA A 321 0.75 -4.33 -10.67
C ALA A 321 -0.34 -4.75 -11.67
N ASN A 322 -1.59 -4.37 -11.41
CA ASN A 322 -2.70 -4.74 -12.28
C ASN A 322 -2.63 -4.05 -13.65
N HIS A 323 -2.18 -2.79 -13.73
CA HIS A 323 -2.05 -2.06 -14.99
C HIS A 323 -0.86 -2.55 -15.81
N ALA A 324 0.26 -2.93 -15.17
CA ALA A 324 1.37 -3.59 -15.85
C ALA A 324 0.91 -4.93 -16.45
N TRP A 325 0.15 -5.73 -15.69
CA TRP A 325 -0.42 -6.99 -16.18
C TRP A 325 -1.39 -6.75 -17.35
N LEU A 326 -2.29 -5.76 -17.25
CA LEU A 326 -3.23 -5.40 -18.32
C LEU A 326 -2.51 -4.91 -19.59
N ALA A 327 -1.47 -4.10 -19.43
CA ALA A 327 -0.66 -3.60 -20.55
C ALA A 327 0.06 -4.74 -21.28
N LEU A 328 0.66 -5.69 -20.53
CA LEU A 328 1.27 -6.90 -21.07
C LEU A 328 0.26 -7.80 -21.76
N LYS A 329 -0.93 -7.96 -21.18
CA LYS A 329 -2.04 -8.70 -21.79
C LYS A 329 -2.47 -8.08 -23.11
N ALA A 330 -2.67 -6.77 -23.16
CA ALA A 330 -3.04 -6.03 -24.37
C ALA A 330 -1.99 -6.13 -25.47
N ALA A 331 -0.70 -6.23 -25.10
CA ALA A 331 0.42 -6.49 -26.01
C ALA A 331 0.56 -7.97 -26.42
N GLY A 332 -0.31 -8.89 -25.96
CA GLY A 332 -0.29 -10.31 -26.29
C GLY A 332 0.69 -11.15 -25.45
N HIS A 333 1.16 -10.65 -24.32
CA HIS A 333 2.19 -11.28 -23.49
C HIS A 333 1.67 -11.80 -22.13
N SER A 334 0.43 -12.27 -22.05
CA SER A 334 -0.14 -12.87 -20.83
C SER A 334 0.44 -14.26 -20.47
N ALA A 335 1.08 -14.97 -21.42
CA ALA A 335 1.50 -16.35 -21.22
C ALA A 335 2.42 -16.57 -20.01
N ASN A 336 3.39 -15.67 -19.77
CA ASN A 336 4.35 -15.73 -18.67
C ASN A 336 4.03 -14.78 -17.53
N ASN A 337 2.82 -14.25 -17.48
CA ASN A 337 2.38 -13.29 -16.48
C ASN A 337 1.13 -13.78 -15.75
N TRP A 338 1.15 -13.73 -14.44
CA TRP A 338 0.04 -14.06 -13.53
C TRP A 338 -0.32 -12.83 -12.73
N LEU A 339 -1.60 -12.70 -12.37
CA LEU A 339 -2.09 -11.64 -11.49
C LEU A 339 -2.62 -12.25 -10.20
N VAL A 340 -2.20 -11.70 -9.07
CA VAL A 340 -2.75 -12.03 -7.76
C VAL A 340 -3.20 -10.75 -7.08
N MET A 341 -4.47 -10.67 -6.65
CA MET A 341 -4.96 -9.55 -5.86
C MET A 341 -5.58 -10.07 -4.56
N GLY A 342 -4.97 -9.69 -3.43
CA GLY A 342 -5.43 -10.11 -2.11
C GLY A 342 -6.05 -8.97 -1.30
N PRO A 343 -6.75 -9.31 -0.19
CA PRO A 343 -7.47 -8.32 0.61
C PRO A 343 -6.52 -7.59 1.58
N TRP A 344 -5.47 -6.99 1.03
CA TRP A 344 -4.35 -6.41 1.78
C TRP A 344 -4.27 -4.90 1.63
N SER A 345 -3.80 -4.24 2.69
CA SER A 345 -3.22 -2.91 2.61
C SER A 345 -1.80 -2.97 2.07
N HIS A 346 -1.17 -1.81 1.84
CA HIS A 346 0.18 -1.71 1.28
C HIS A 346 1.18 -2.60 2.01
N SER A 347 1.88 -3.44 1.27
CA SER A 347 2.90 -4.37 1.77
C SER A 347 2.43 -5.36 2.85
N GLN A 348 1.13 -5.43 3.16
CA GLN A 348 0.62 -6.34 4.19
C GLN A 348 0.82 -7.81 3.82
N VAL A 349 0.95 -8.13 2.55
CA VAL A 349 1.33 -9.46 2.04
C VAL A 349 2.63 -9.98 2.68
N ASN A 350 3.49 -9.09 3.15
CA ASN A 350 4.72 -9.37 3.89
C ASN A 350 4.51 -9.49 5.41
N GLY A 351 3.27 -9.48 5.88
CA GLY A 351 2.91 -9.57 7.29
C GLY A 351 1.91 -10.69 7.58
N LYS A 352 0.84 -10.32 8.27
CA LYS A 352 -0.27 -11.21 8.60
C LYS A 352 -1.52 -10.72 7.87
N GLY A 353 -2.14 -11.60 7.08
CA GLY A 353 -3.31 -11.29 6.28
C GLY A 353 -4.64 -11.75 6.90
N TYR A 354 -4.82 -11.63 8.23
CA TYR A 354 -6.06 -12.02 8.89
C TYR A 354 -7.15 -10.94 8.83
N ALA A 355 -6.77 -9.69 8.64
CA ALA A 355 -7.72 -8.58 8.67
C ALA A 355 -7.13 -7.32 8.02
N VAL A 356 -8.02 -6.44 7.52
CA VAL A 356 -7.72 -5.03 7.21
C VAL A 356 -8.77 -4.17 7.91
N GLY A 357 -8.35 -3.30 8.80
CA GLY A 357 -9.27 -2.49 9.62
C GLY A 357 -10.24 -3.36 10.43
N ALA A 358 -11.53 -3.15 10.23
CA ALA A 358 -12.59 -3.91 10.90
C ALA A 358 -12.87 -5.27 10.22
N PHE A 359 -12.40 -5.49 9.00
CA PHE A 359 -12.69 -6.69 8.20
C PHE A 359 -11.73 -7.81 8.54
N LYS A 360 -12.26 -8.98 8.85
CA LYS A 360 -11.53 -10.20 9.17
C LYS A 360 -11.74 -11.20 8.03
N TRP A 361 -10.67 -11.90 7.68
CA TRP A 361 -10.65 -12.88 6.59
C TRP A 361 -10.51 -14.31 7.12
N GLU A 362 -10.99 -15.28 6.34
CA GLU A 362 -10.82 -16.69 6.67
C GLU A 362 -9.34 -17.10 6.56
N GLY A 363 -8.65 -17.11 7.69
CA GLY A 363 -7.26 -17.47 7.83
C GLY A 363 -6.28 -16.36 7.46
N ASP A 364 -5.00 -16.71 7.41
CA ASP A 364 -3.90 -15.81 7.04
C ASP A 364 -3.71 -15.79 5.53
N THR A 365 -4.36 -14.86 4.86
CA THR A 365 -4.34 -14.72 3.39
C THR A 365 -2.94 -14.42 2.84
N ALA A 366 -2.10 -13.70 3.59
CA ALA A 366 -0.70 -13.44 3.22
C ALA A 366 0.12 -14.73 3.26
N ARG A 367 -0.07 -15.56 4.30
CA ARG A 367 0.57 -16.87 4.37
C ARG A 367 0.06 -17.83 3.30
N GLN A 368 -1.24 -17.79 2.97
CA GLN A 368 -1.79 -18.57 1.84
C GLN A 368 -1.11 -18.19 0.53
N TYR A 369 -1.00 -16.92 0.22
CA TYR A 369 -0.29 -16.41 -0.94
C TYR A 369 1.17 -16.90 -0.99
N ASN A 370 1.94 -16.65 0.07
CA ASN A 370 3.36 -17.02 0.10
C ASN A 370 3.57 -18.53 -0.07
N ARG A 371 2.78 -19.38 0.63
CA ARG A 371 2.99 -20.84 0.62
C ARG A 371 2.33 -21.57 -0.53
N GLN A 372 1.20 -21.07 -1.03
CA GLN A 372 0.41 -21.78 -2.05
C GLN A 372 0.62 -21.22 -3.46
N MET A 373 1.11 -19.97 -3.59
CA MET A 373 1.32 -19.31 -4.87
C MET A 373 2.80 -19.01 -5.12
N VAL A 374 3.46 -18.22 -4.29
CA VAL A 374 4.85 -17.77 -4.49
C VAL A 374 5.83 -18.94 -4.41
N MET A 375 5.79 -19.75 -3.35
CA MET A 375 6.73 -20.85 -3.19
C MET A 375 6.63 -21.91 -4.29
N PRO A 376 5.45 -22.44 -4.66
CA PRO A 376 5.34 -23.38 -5.78
C PRO A 376 5.81 -22.76 -7.11
N PHE A 377 5.59 -21.46 -7.33
CA PHE A 377 6.06 -20.75 -8.50
C PHE A 377 7.60 -20.67 -8.55
N PHE A 378 8.25 -20.31 -7.46
CA PHE A 378 9.70 -20.30 -7.38
C PHE A 378 10.30 -21.73 -7.47
N GLU A 379 9.71 -22.73 -6.83
CA GLU A 379 10.15 -24.11 -6.97
C GLU A 379 10.13 -24.58 -8.44
N GLN A 380 9.09 -24.22 -9.18
CA GLN A 380 8.99 -24.56 -10.60
C GLN A 380 10.13 -23.98 -11.43
N TYR A 381 10.44 -22.69 -11.26
CA TYR A 381 11.37 -22.00 -12.15
C TYR A 381 12.81 -21.96 -11.64
N LEU A 382 13.01 -22.10 -10.34
CA LEU A 382 14.34 -22.03 -9.73
C LEU A 382 14.94 -23.40 -9.41
N ARG A 383 14.12 -24.48 -9.37
CA ARG A 383 14.56 -25.85 -9.05
C ARG A 383 14.05 -26.91 -10.02
N ASP A 384 13.46 -26.54 -11.15
CA ASP A 384 12.76 -27.47 -12.04
C ASP A 384 11.72 -28.34 -11.32
N GLY A 385 11.05 -27.74 -10.33
CA GLY A 385 10.00 -28.38 -9.56
C GLY A 385 8.75 -28.68 -10.37
N LYS A 386 7.76 -29.28 -9.73
CA LYS A 386 6.47 -29.51 -10.38
C LYS A 386 5.82 -28.20 -10.78
N PRO A 387 5.09 -28.18 -11.90
CA PRO A 387 4.31 -26.99 -12.29
C PRO A 387 3.42 -26.49 -11.17
N ALA A 388 3.51 -25.22 -10.85
CA ALA A 388 2.65 -24.57 -9.88
C ALA A 388 1.19 -24.64 -10.35
N LYS A 389 0.30 -25.05 -9.46
CA LYS A 389 -1.15 -25.04 -9.72
C LYS A 389 -1.70 -23.64 -9.50
N LEU A 390 -1.22 -22.70 -10.26
CA LEU A 390 -1.60 -21.29 -10.17
C LEU A 390 -2.45 -20.92 -11.38
N ALA A 391 -3.68 -20.45 -11.14
CA ALA A 391 -4.51 -19.89 -12.20
C ALA A 391 -3.89 -18.60 -12.73
N LYS A 392 -4.22 -18.20 -13.96
CA LYS A 392 -3.68 -16.96 -14.56
C LYS A 392 -3.99 -15.73 -13.72
N VAL A 393 -5.15 -15.72 -13.09
CA VAL A 393 -5.59 -14.66 -12.18
C VAL A 393 -6.17 -15.29 -10.94
N ASN A 394 -5.73 -14.83 -9.77
CA ASN A 394 -6.24 -15.26 -8.47
C ASN A 394 -6.59 -14.02 -7.67
N ILE A 395 -7.85 -13.84 -7.34
CA ILE A 395 -8.32 -12.63 -6.64
C ILE A 395 -9.19 -13.03 -5.47
N TYR A 396 -8.95 -12.41 -4.32
CA TYR A 396 -9.77 -12.61 -3.15
C TYR A 396 -11.15 -11.96 -3.33
N ASN A 397 -12.22 -12.70 -3.07
CA ASN A 397 -13.56 -12.15 -3.03
C ASN A 397 -13.85 -11.60 -1.64
N THR A 398 -13.95 -10.29 -1.53
CA THR A 398 -14.10 -9.60 -0.24
C THR A 398 -15.53 -9.63 0.31
N GLY A 399 -16.51 -10.09 -0.45
CA GLY A 399 -17.91 -10.27 -0.01
C GLY A 399 -18.26 -11.70 0.36
N ASP A 400 -17.56 -12.69 -0.25
CA ASP A 400 -17.73 -14.12 0.02
C ASP A 400 -16.56 -14.73 0.80
N ASP A 401 -15.55 -13.93 1.15
CA ASP A 401 -14.43 -14.29 2.02
C ASP A 401 -13.62 -15.52 1.57
N HIS A 402 -13.27 -15.60 0.27
CA HIS A 402 -12.44 -16.69 -0.26
C HIS A 402 -11.68 -16.30 -1.54
N TRP A 403 -10.65 -17.10 -1.89
CA TRP A 403 -9.91 -16.95 -3.14
C TRP A 403 -10.71 -17.48 -4.33
N GLU A 404 -10.74 -16.70 -5.40
CA GLU A 404 -11.31 -17.09 -6.70
C GLU A 404 -10.23 -17.15 -7.78
N ALA A 405 -10.36 -18.12 -8.67
CA ALA A 405 -9.43 -18.37 -9.77
C ALA A 405 -10.09 -18.08 -11.12
N PHE A 406 -9.42 -17.27 -11.93
CA PHE A 406 -9.91 -16.86 -13.24
C PHE A 406 -8.88 -17.18 -14.33
N ASN A 407 -9.36 -17.40 -15.56
CA ASN A 407 -8.50 -17.53 -16.73
C ASN A 407 -8.07 -16.16 -17.27
N ASP A 408 -8.83 -15.11 -16.97
CA ASP A 408 -8.63 -13.75 -17.47
C ASP A 408 -9.28 -12.72 -16.54
N TRP A 409 -8.86 -11.45 -16.66
CA TRP A 409 -9.35 -10.31 -15.89
C TRP A 409 -9.32 -9.01 -16.72
N PRO A 410 -10.26 -8.08 -16.53
CA PRO A 410 -11.51 -8.22 -15.76
C PRO A 410 -12.49 -9.19 -16.44
N THR A 411 -13.44 -9.74 -15.68
CA THR A 411 -14.45 -10.66 -16.22
C THR A 411 -15.56 -9.92 -16.97
N ALA A 412 -15.82 -8.67 -16.57
CA ALA A 412 -16.71 -7.74 -17.27
C ALA A 412 -16.00 -6.40 -17.49
N CYS A 413 -16.16 -5.81 -18.67
CA CYS A 413 -15.52 -4.53 -19.01
C CYS A 413 -16.30 -3.79 -20.12
N ALA A 414 -15.93 -2.53 -20.36
CA ALA A 414 -16.58 -1.70 -21.38
C ALA A 414 -16.41 -2.26 -22.79
N GLN A 415 -15.25 -2.87 -23.09
CA GLN A 415 -14.94 -3.44 -24.40
C GLN A 415 -13.98 -4.64 -24.25
N GLY A 416 -14.15 -5.67 -25.06
CA GLY A 416 -13.22 -6.80 -25.14
C GLY A 416 -13.51 -7.96 -24.18
N CYS A 417 -14.43 -7.83 -23.23
CA CYS A 417 -14.88 -8.91 -22.34
C CYS A 417 -16.17 -9.54 -22.87
N GLY A 418 -16.49 -10.77 -22.42
CA GLY A 418 -17.75 -11.45 -22.76
C GLY A 418 -18.98 -10.80 -22.11
N VAL A 419 -18.78 -10.04 -21.03
CA VAL A 419 -19.83 -9.35 -20.27
C VAL A 419 -19.52 -7.84 -20.25
N GLY A 420 -20.53 -7.02 -20.58
CA GLY A 420 -20.44 -5.57 -20.52
C GLY A 420 -20.69 -5.01 -19.12
N LEU A 421 -20.30 -3.75 -18.92
CA LEU A 421 -20.61 -3.03 -17.68
C LEU A 421 -22.11 -2.68 -17.62
N LYS A 422 -22.67 -2.72 -16.40
CA LYS A 422 -24.04 -2.28 -16.11
C LYS A 422 -24.02 -0.93 -15.40
N PRO A 423 -24.74 0.09 -15.92
CA PRO A 423 -24.80 1.39 -15.27
C PRO A 423 -25.67 1.34 -14.01
N LEU A 424 -25.15 1.84 -12.90
CA LEU A 424 -25.89 2.14 -11.69
C LEU A 424 -26.07 3.66 -11.63
N TYR A 425 -27.26 4.12 -12.02
CA TYR A 425 -27.57 5.55 -12.16
C TYR A 425 -27.86 6.23 -10.84
N LEU A 426 -27.38 7.46 -10.70
CA LEU A 426 -27.82 8.38 -9.65
C LEU A 426 -29.25 8.84 -9.99
N ALA A 427 -30.18 8.74 -9.04
CA ALA A 427 -31.58 9.03 -9.25
C ALA A 427 -32.17 9.97 -8.19
N THR A 428 -33.39 10.46 -8.39
CA THR A 428 -34.11 11.32 -7.44
C THR A 428 -34.26 10.70 -6.07
N GLY A 429 -34.32 11.53 -5.03
CA GLY A 429 -34.52 11.08 -3.67
C GLY A 429 -33.30 10.36 -3.10
N ALA A 430 -32.10 10.76 -3.53
CA ALA A 430 -30.84 10.14 -3.10
C ALA A 430 -30.80 8.61 -3.32
N SER A 431 -31.40 8.14 -4.42
CA SER A 431 -31.50 6.72 -4.75
C SER A 431 -30.55 6.31 -5.86
N LEU A 432 -30.25 5.01 -5.93
CA LEU A 432 -29.52 4.36 -7.02
C LEU A 432 -30.45 3.39 -7.76
N SER A 433 -30.29 3.32 -9.09
CA SER A 433 -31.11 2.42 -9.92
C SER A 433 -30.32 1.89 -11.11
N PHE A 434 -30.49 0.61 -11.45
CA PHE A 434 -30.02 0.06 -12.72
C PHE A 434 -30.91 0.46 -13.91
N THR A 435 -32.05 1.12 -13.65
CA THR A 435 -32.92 1.68 -14.69
C THR A 435 -32.54 3.15 -14.90
N LYS A 436 -32.37 3.53 -16.17
CA LYS A 436 -32.05 4.92 -16.55
C LYS A 436 -33.13 5.87 -16.02
N PRO A 437 -32.76 7.04 -15.45
CA PRO A 437 -33.70 8.05 -15.01
C PRO A 437 -34.66 8.49 -16.14
N ALA A 438 -35.89 8.80 -15.79
CA ALA A 438 -36.87 9.38 -16.72
C ALA A 438 -36.56 10.88 -16.95
N ASP A 439 -37.19 11.43 -18.01
CA ASP A 439 -37.06 12.86 -18.34
C ASP A 439 -37.42 13.80 -17.18
N GLY A 440 -36.84 15.01 -17.23
CA GLY A 440 -37.14 16.08 -16.27
C GLY A 440 -36.45 15.97 -14.93
N GLN A 441 -35.55 15.02 -14.75
CA GLN A 441 -34.77 14.90 -13.53
C GLN A 441 -33.72 16.00 -13.46
N GLY A 442 -33.58 16.66 -12.30
CA GLY A 442 -32.70 17.79 -12.10
C GLY A 442 -31.24 17.44 -11.82
N ALA A 443 -30.64 18.23 -10.98
CA ALA A 443 -29.31 18.01 -10.42
C ALA A 443 -29.39 18.01 -8.90
N ASP A 444 -28.45 17.30 -8.26
CA ASP A 444 -28.18 17.46 -6.84
C ASP A 444 -26.94 18.35 -6.66
N THR A 445 -26.99 19.24 -5.69
CA THR A 445 -25.97 20.28 -5.53
C THR A 445 -25.34 20.22 -4.14
N TYR A 446 -24.05 20.54 -4.10
CA TYR A 446 -23.32 20.79 -2.85
C TYR A 446 -22.32 21.94 -3.04
N VAL A 447 -21.87 22.50 -1.95
CA VAL A 447 -20.82 23.53 -1.96
C VAL A 447 -19.49 22.88 -1.62
N SER A 448 -18.54 22.90 -2.58
CA SER A 448 -17.15 22.58 -2.32
C SER A 448 -16.44 23.83 -1.81
N ASP A 449 -16.16 23.86 -0.50
CA ASP A 449 -15.48 24.97 0.15
C ASP A 449 -14.04 24.59 0.50
N PRO A 450 -13.02 25.15 -0.19
CA PRO A 450 -11.63 24.87 0.11
C PRO A 450 -11.18 25.30 1.53
N ALA A 451 -11.96 26.12 2.23
CA ALA A 451 -11.70 26.48 3.62
C ALA A 451 -12.18 25.40 4.62
N LYS A 452 -13.02 24.44 4.16
CA LYS A 452 -13.58 23.38 4.98
C LYS A 452 -13.62 22.04 4.19
N PRO A 453 -12.50 21.59 3.65
CA PRO A 453 -12.48 20.40 2.80
C PRO A 453 -12.97 19.15 3.55
N VAL A 454 -13.60 18.21 2.83
CA VAL A 454 -14.03 16.94 3.42
C VAL A 454 -12.80 16.12 3.79
N PRO A 455 -12.65 15.66 5.04
CA PRO A 455 -11.51 14.88 5.45
C PRO A 455 -11.56 13.45 4.87
N PHE A 456 -10.39 12.81 4.69
CA PHE A 456 -10.32 11.41 4.25
C PHE A 456 -10.45 10.40 5.40
N LEU A 457 -10.21 10.86 6.64
CA LEU A 457 -10.37 10.13 7.90
C LEU A 457 -11.00 11.04 8.95
N PRO A 458 -11.66 10.50 9.98
CA PRO A 458 -12.08 11.29 11.15
C PRO A 458 -10.90 12.05 11.76
N ARG A 459 -11.14 13.29 12.17
CA ARG A 459 -10.13 14.12 12.83
C ARG A 459 -9.96 13.74 14.32
N PRO A 460 -8.74 13.82 14.88
CA PRO A 460 -7.50 14.33 14.27
C PRO A 460 -6.89 13.35 13.27
N VAL A 461 -6.37 13.89 12.17
CA VAL A 461 -5.64 13.11 11.17
C VAL A 461 -4.15 13.08 11.51
N LEU A 462 -3.55 11.90 11.59
CA LEU A 462 -2.13 11.70 11.83
C LEU A 462 -1.41 11.33 10.53
N ASP A 463 -0.20 11.84 10.36
CA ASP A 463 0.66 11.50 9.23
C ASP A 463 1.64 10.40 9.67
N PRO A 464 1.71 9.26 8.97
CA PRO A 464 2.59 8.16 9.34
C PRO A 464 4.08 8.48 9.16
N PHE A 465 4.40 9.52 8.38
CA PHE A 465 5.77 9.86 8.00
C PHE A 465 6.28 11.13 8.69
N PHE A 466 5.41 11.95 9.30
CA PHE A 466 5.77 13.20 9.97
C PHE A 466 5.21 13.31 11.39
N GLY A 467 6.01 13.86 12.29
CA GLY A 467 5.58 14.29 13.62
C GLY A 467 5.01 13.16 14.47
N TYR A 468 3.87 13.41 15.09
CA TYR A 468 3.20 12.47 15.99
C TYR A 468 2.68 11.21 15.30
N GLY A 469 2.49 11.24 13.99
CA GLY A 469 1.99 10.13 13.20
C GLY A 469 3.07 9.08 12.85
N SER A 470 4.35 9.40 12.98
CA SER A 470 5.48 8.49 12.70
C SER A 470 5.65 7.36 13.73
N THR A 471 4.55 6.96 14.34
CA THR A 471 4.44 5.87 15.31
C THR A 471 3.37 4.90 14.84
N TYR A 472 3.30 3.73 15.48
CA TYR A 472 2.22 2.77 15.21
C TYR A 472 0.82 3.40 15.28
N ALA A 473 0.61 4.38 16.16
CA ALA A 473 -0.67 5.09 16.28
C ALA A 473 -1.08 5.88 15.02
N GLY A 474 -0.12 6.39 14.25
CA GLY A 474 -0.39 7.04 12.96
C GLY A 474 -0.41 6.07 11.79
N TYR A 475 0.42 5.03 11.86
CA TYR A 475 0.52 4.04 10.77
C TYR A 475 -0.76 3.18 10.64
N LEU A 476 -1.39 2.79 11.74
CA LEU A 476 -2.60 1.96 11.67
C LEU A 476 -3.77 2.66 10.94
N PRO A 477 -4.15 3.92 11.25
CA PRO A 477 -5.13 4.65 10.46
C PRO A 477 -4.73 4.80 8.98
N TRP A 478 -3.44 5.02 8.70
CA TRP A 478 -2.92 5.10 7.34
C TRP A 478 -3.13 3.82 6.54
N SER A 479 -2.79 2.66 7.11
CA SER A 479 -2.92 1.37 6.42
C SER A 479 -4.36 0.87 6.28
N THR A 480 -5.34 1.53 6.90
CA THR A 480 -6.73 1.05 6.95
C THR A 480 -7.77 2.09 6.49
N TRP A 481 -7.34 3.27 6.03
CA TRP A 481 -8.29 4.35 5.69
C TRP A 481 -9.24 3.99 4.55
N LEU A 482 -8.82 3.17 3.60
CA LEU A 482 -9.64 2.73 2.47
C LEU A 482 -10.87 1.93 2.93
N VAL A 483 -10.74 1.17 4.01
CA VAL A 483 -11.81 0.36 4.60
C VAL A 483 -12.46 1.01 5.82
N HIS A 484 -12.11 2.25 6.14
CA HIS A 484 -12.71 2.96 7.28
C HIS A 484 -14.19 3.21 7.05
N ASP A 485 -14.98 3.12 8.13
CA ASP A 485 -16.42 3.34 8.09
C ASP A 485 -16.79 4.74 7.58
N GLN A 486 -17.47 4.81 6.44
CA GLN A 486 -17.78 6.08 5.76
C GLN A 486 -18.94 6.85 6.41
N ARG A 487 -19.54 6.36 7.49
CA ARG A 487 -20.55 7.10 8.26
C ARG A 487 -20.06 8.45 8.80
N PHE A 488 -18.75 8.62 8.97
CA PHE A 488 -18.17 9.91 9.46
C PHE A 488 -18.36 11.08 8.47
N VAL A 489 -18.64 10.81 7.20
CA VAL A 489 -18.95 11.82 6.18
C VAL A 489 -20.37 11.72 5.65
N ASP A 490 -21.11 10.65 5.97
CA ASP A 490 -22.50 10.50 5.58
C ASP A 490 -23.38 11.57 6.25
N GLY A 491 -24.30 12.15 5.47
CA GLY A 491 -25.17 13.23 5.94
C GLY A 491 -24.53 14.63 6.01
N ARG A 492 -23.26 14.80 5.61
CA ARG A 492 -22.67 16.13 5.42
C ARG A 492 -23.31 16.82 4.23
N SER A 493 -23.47 18.15 4.32
CA SER A 493 -24.06 18.97 3.23
C SER A 493 -23.12 19.13 2.02
N ASP A 494 -21.86 18.76 2.14
CA ASP A 494 -20.83 18.81 1.10
C ASP A 494 -20.48 17.41 0.57
N VAL A 495 -21.31 16.39 0.88
CA VAL A 495 -21.23 15.02 0.36
C VAL A 495 -22.61 14.59 -0.11
N LEU A 496 -22.73 14.22 -1.39
CA LEU A 496 -23.94 13.59 -1.91
C LEU A 496 -23.87 12.08 -1.66
N THR A 497 -24.91 11.53 -1.07
CA THR A 497 -25.03 10.10 -0.80
C THR A 497 -26.25 9.53 -1.49
N TYR A 498 -26.05 8.46 -2.28
CA TYR A 498 -27.12 7.74 -3.00
C TYR A 498 -27.09 6.26 -2.60
N GLN A 499 -28.26 5.65 -2.44
CA GLN A 499 -28.36 4.24 -2.02
C GLN A 499 -29.40 3.47 -2.83
N THR A 500 -29.16 2.18 -3.02
CA THR A 500 -30.21 1.25 -3.49
C THR A 500 -31.22 0.96 -2.36
N PRO A 501 -32.41 0.45 -2.66
CA PRO A 501 -33.18 -0.32 -1.69
C PRO A 501 -32.32 -1.46 -1.10
N VAL A 502 -32.77 -2.03 0.02
CA VAL A 502 -32.15 -3.26 0.55
C VAL A 502 -32.15 -4.33 -0.51
N LEU A 503 -31.00 -4.94 -0.75
CA LEU A 503 -30.84 -6.00 -1.74
C LEU A 503 -31.57 -7.26 -1.26
N THR A 504 -32.34 -7.86 -2.14
CA THR A 504 -33.02 -9.16 -1.91
C THR A 504 -32.22 -10.32 -2.51
N GLU A 505 -31.36 -10.02 -3.48
CA GLU A 505 -30.50 -10.97 -4.17
C GLU A 505 -29.05 -10.46 -4.15
N PRO A 506 -28.05 -11.33 -4.20
CA PRO A 506 -26.66 -10.92 -4.23
C PRO A 506 -26.33 -10.20 -5.54
N VAL A 507 -25.49 -9.15 -5.45
CA VAL A 507 -24.93 -8.47 -6.61
C VAL A 507 -23.42 -8.70 -6.64
N ARG A 508 -22.97 -9.52 -7.60
CA ARG A 508 -21.56 -9.85 -7.78
C ARG A 508 -20.89 -8.88 -8.75
N VAL A 509 -19.79 -8.26 -8.32
CA VAL A 509 -19.01 -7.27 -9.08
C VAL A 509 -17.58 -7.79 -9.24
N GLN A 510 -17.11 -7.97 -10.50
CA GLN A 510 -15.81 -8.58 -10.81
C GLN A 510 -15.12 -7.84 -11.95
N GLY A 511 -14.29 -6.85 -11.62
CA GLY A 511 -13.57 -6.04 -12.60
C GLY A 511 -13.28 -4.63 -12.10
N ILE A 512 -13.27 -3.70 -13.02
CA ILE A 512 -12.94 -2.29 -12.79
C ILE A 512 -14.23 -1.47 -12.93
N PRO A 513 -14.80 -0.94 -11.84
CA PRO A 513 -15.91 0.00 -11.92
C PRO A 513 -15.47 1.31 -12.57
N VAL A 514 -16.38 1.99 -13.28
CA VAL A 514 -16.08 3.25 -13.97
C VAL A 514 -17.03 4.33 -13.48
N ALA A 515 -16.49 5.40 -12.93
CA ALA A 515 -17.25 6.62 -12.65
C ALA A 515 -17.52 7.36 -13.96
N ASP A 516 -18.76 7.76 -14.19
CA ASP A 516 -19.19 8.58 -15.34
C ASP A 516 -20.14 9.68 -14.84
N LEU A 517 -19.54 10.77 -14.34
CA LEU A 517 -20.27 11.92 -13.83
C LEU A 517 -20.51 12.95 -14.89
N LYS A 518 -21.76 13.42 -14.98
CA LYS A 518 -22.15 14.64 -15.67
C LYS A 518 -22.32 15.72 -14.61
N ALA A 519 -21.42 16.68 -14.56
CA ALA A 519 -21.45 17.72 -13.53
C ALA A 519 -21.10 19.11 -14.04
N MET A 520 -21.56 20.12 -13.32
CA MET A 520 -21.22 21.53 -13.51
C MET A 520 -20.58 22.07 -12.24
N THR A 521 -19.73 23.06 -12.37
CA THR A 521 -19.21 23.89 -11.27
C THR A 521 -19.39 25.35 -11.56
N THR A 522 -19.61 26.16 -10.53
CA THR A 522 -19.56 27.63 -10.65
C THR A 522 -18.12 28.14 -10.69
N GLY A 523 -17.14 27.32 -10.37
CA GLY A 523 -15.71 27.57 -10.46
C GLY A 523 -15.16 27.31 -11.87
N THR A 524 -13.83 27.43 -11.99
CA THR A 524 -13.09 27.13 -13.24
C THR A 524 -12.13 25.94 -13.07
N ASP A 525 -12.16 25.29 -11.93
CA ASP A 525 -11.50 24.03 -11.60
C ASP A 525 -12.31 23.28 -10.53
N GLY A 526 -11.95 22.05 -10.22
CA GLY A 526 -12.60 21.24 -9.18
C GLY A 526 -12.18 19.78 -9.25
N ASP A 527 -12.30 19.08 -8.13
CA ASP A 527 -12.02 17.66 -8.03
C ASP A 527 -13.31 16.89 -7.76
N PHE A 528 -13.35 15.62 -8.19
CA PHE A 528 -14.46 14.72 -8.02
C PHE A 528 -13.96 13.42 -7.39
N VAL A 529 -14.52 13.07 -6.23
CA VAL A 529 -14.27 11.82 -5.54
C VAL A 529 -15.51 10.97 -5.64
N ILE A 530 -15.33 9.72 -6.04
CA ILE A 530 -16.39 8.71 -6.07
C ILE A 530 -16.02 7.58 -5.15
N LYS A 531 -16.97 7.18 -4.30
CA LYS A 531 -16.84 6.01 -3.43
C LYS A 531 -17.97 5.04 -3.76
N LEU A 532 -17.61 3.79 -4.03
CA LEU A 532 -18.53 2.66 -4.13
C LEU A 532 -18.49 1.92 -2.81
N ILE A 533 -19.61 1.81 -2.12
CA ILE A 533 -19.69 1.41 -0.71
C ILE A 533 -20.69 0.27 -0.56
N ASP A 534 -20.30 -0.76 0.20
CA ASP A 534 -21.19 -1.77 0.72
C ASP A 534 -21.71 -1.34 2.10
N VAL A 535 -23.03 -1.15 2.21
CA VAL A 535 -23.68 -0.78 3.46
C VAL A 535 -24.27 -2.03 4.09
N TYR A 536 -23.73 -2.39 5.23
CA TYR A 536 -24.12 -3.54 6.03
C TYR A 536 -25.53 -3.35 6.62
N PRO A 537 -26.26 -4.44 6.91
CA PRO A 537 -27.50 -4.37 7.68
C PRO A 537 -27.32 -3.65 9.02
N SER A 538 -28.35 -2.97 9.50
CA SER A 538 -28.29 -2.26 10.81
C SER A 538 -28.00 -3.19 11.99
N SER A 539 -28.25 -4.49 11.84
CA SER A 539 -27.96 -5.51 12.84
C SER A 539 -27.14 -6.64 12.21
N VAL A 540 -25.95 -6.88 12.75
CA VAL A 540 -25.06 -8.00 12.40
C VAL A 540 -24.78 -8.77 13.70
N PRO A 541 -25.59 -9.80 14.04
CA PRO A 541 -25.50 -10.46 15.35
C PRO A 541 -24.13 -11.13 15.61
N SER A 542 -23.44 -11.60 14.57
CA SER A 542 -22.11 -12.22 14.66
C SER A 542 -21.00 -11.20 14.96
N ASP A 543 -21.15 -9.95 14.54
CA ASP A 543 -20.23 -8.85 14.83
C ASP A 543 -21.03 -7.52 14.92
N PRO A 544 -21.53 -7.17 16.11
CA PRO A 544 -22.37 -5.97 16.30
C PRO A 544 -21.70 -4.65 15.88
N ALA A 545 -20.38 -4.58 15.86
CA ALA A 545 -19.64 -3.41 15.41
C ALA A 545 -19.82 -3.15 13.90
N MET A 546 -20.14 -4.17 13.15
CA MET A 546 -20.43 -4.08 11.71
C MET A 546 -21.86 -3.59 11.42
N GLY A 547 -22.74 -3.45 12.43
CA GLY A 547 -24.10 -2.96 12.24
C GLY A 547 -24.15 -1.60 11.58
N GLY A 548 -24.70 -1.53 10.35
CA GLY A 548 -24.77 -0.31 9.53
C GLY A 548 -23.41 0.21 9.02
N TYR A 549 -22.36 -0.59 9.08
CA TYR A 549 -21.03 -0.21 8.59
C TYR A 549 -21.07 0.14 7.10
N GLN A 550 -20.36 1.18 6.71
CA GLN A 550 -20.26 1.64 5.33
C GLN A 550 -18.85 1.37 4.81
N MET A 551 -18.64 0.18 4.23
CA MET A 551 -17.37 -0.27 3.68
C MET A 551 -17.18 0.25 2.26
N ALA A 552 -16.23 1.14 2.04
CA ALA A 552 -15.83 1.45 0.67
C ALA A 552 -15.08 0.26 0.06
N ILE A 553 -15.59 -0.28 -1.04
CA ILE A 553 -14.96 -1.37 -1.80
C ILE A 553 -14.08 -0.85 -2.92
N ALA A 554 -14.34 0.38 -3.39
CA ALA A 554 -13.50 1.13 -4.31
C ALA A 554 -13.76 2.62 -4.14
N MET A 555 -12.72 3.43 -4.18
CA MET A 555 -12.83 4.89 -4.23
C MET A 555 -11.61 5.49 -4.90
N ASP A 556 -11.82 6.60 -5.60
CA ASP A 556 -10.72 7.39 -6.13
C ASP A 556 -11.12 8.85 -6.33
N ILE A 557 -10.13 9.69 -6.64
CA ILE A 557 -10.24 11.12 -6.91
C ILE A 557 -9.83 11.41 -8.35
N PHE A 558 -10.55 12.31 -9.00
CA PHE A 558 -10.24 12.79 -10.34
C PHE A 558 -10.18 14.32 -10.35
N ARG A 559 -9.04 14.89 -10.79
CA ARG A 559 -8.87 16.33 -10.91
C ARG A 559 -9.45 16.85 -12.22
N GLY A 560 -10.54 17.63 -12.13
CA GLY A 560 -11.39 17.97 -13.28
C GLY A 560 -10.73 18.78 -14.40
N ARG A 561 -9.62 19.49 -14.14
CA ARG A 561 -8.82 20.16 -15.19
C ARG A 561 -8.26 19.21 -16.25
N TYR A 562 -8.15 17.91 -15.90
CA TYR A 562 -7.59 16.85 -16.76
C TYR A 562 -8.67 16.05 -17.52
N ARG A 563 -9.94 16.47 -17.48
CA ARG A 563 -11.07 15.76 -18.12
C ARG A 563 -10.90 15.51 -19.62
N GLU A 564 -10.11 16.33 -20.30
CA GLU A 564 -9.85 16.22 -21.74
C GLU A 564 -8.48 15.64 -22.05
N SER A 565 -7.47 15.95 -21.22
CA SER A 565 -6.10 15.50 -21.39
C SER A 565 -5.33 15.60 -20.08
N PHE A 566 -4.63 14.54 -19.71
CA PHE A 566 -3.70 14.59 -18.58
C PHE A 566 -2.42 15.38 -18.89
N GLU A 567 -2.07 15.53 -20.16
CA GLU A 567 -0.90 16.31 -20.60
C GLU A 567 -1.18 17.81 -20.64
N HIS A 568 -2.41 18.17 -20.99
CA HIS A 568 -2.80 19.56 -21.28
C HIS A 568 -4.03 19.95 -20.44
N PRO A 569 -3.83 20.32 -19.16
CA PRO A 569 -4.93 20.72 -18.30
C PRO A 569 -5.62 21.96 -18.83
N SER A 570 -6.95 21.99 -18.78
CA SER A 570 -7.77 23.10 -19.24
C SER A 570 -8.76 23.57 -18.17
N ALA A 571 -9.05 24.88 -18.16
CA ALA A 571 -10.08 25.43 -17.28
C ALA A 571 -11.43 24.75 -17.53
N ILE A 572 -12.18 24.48 -16.47
CA ILE A 572 -13.55 23.99 -16.57
C ILE A 572 -14.45 25.19 -16.95
N PRO A 573 -15.25 25.11 -18.03
CA PRO A 573 -16.23 26.13 -18.33
C PRO A 573 -17.28 26.26 -17.23
N ALA A 574 -17.29 27.38 -16.51
CA ALA A 574 -18.20 27.59 -15.39
C ALA A 574 -19.66 27.44 -15.82
N ASN A 575 -20.49 26.85 -14.99
CA ASN A 575 -21.92 26.58 -15.19
C ASN A 575 -22.26 25.81 -16.49
N THR A 576 -21.30 25.04 -17.00
CA THR A 576 -21.49 24.27 -18.23
C THR A 576 -21.31 22.79 -17.92
N PRO A 577 -22.25 21.91 -18.30
CA PRO A 577 -22.12 20.47 -18.09
C PRO A 577 -20.85 19.91 -18.72
N GLN A 578 -20.09 19.17 -17.94
CA GLN A 578 -18.89 18.46 -18.37
C GLN A 578 -19.02 16.97 -17.98
N THR A 579 -18.27 16.12 -18.66
CA THR A 579 -18.15 14.72 -18.32
C THR A 579 -16.83 14.47 -17.59
N TYR A 580 -16.91 13.81 -16.43
CA TYR A 580 -15.77 13.34 -15.68
C TYR A 580 -15.85 11.81 -15.63
N LYS A 581 -14.96 11.16 -16.39
CA LYS A 581 -14.97 9.71 -16.53
C LYS A 581 -13.61 9.15 -16.17
N PHE A 582 -13.58 8.23 -15.20
CA PHE A 582 -12.35 7.61 -14.70
C PHE A 582 -12.64 6.23 -14.08
N ASP A 583 -11.63 5.39 -14.11
CA ASP A 583 -11.71 4.06 -13.52
C ASP A 583 -11.56 4.17 -12.00
N LEU A 584 -12.28 3.31 -11.28
CA LEU A 584 -12.06 3.06 -9.85
C LEU A 584 -11.15 1.84 -9.69
N PRO A 585 -10.55 1.62 -8.50
CA PRO A 585 -9.76 0.42 -8.24
C PRO A 585 -10.52 -0.89 -8.53
N ASN A 586 -9.74 -1.95 -8.76
CA ASN A 586 -10.28 -3.28 -9.02
C ASN A 586 -11.16 -3.79 -7.87
N VAL A 587 -12.23 -4.46 -8.22
CA VAL A 587 -13.20 -5.03 -7.27
C VAL A 587 -13.46 -6.50 -7.61
N ASN A 588 -13.36 -7.36 -6.61
CA ASN A 588 -13.97 -8.70 -6.60
C ASN A 588 -14.78 -8.82 -5.31
N HIS A 589 -16.06 -8.53 -5.41
CA HIS A 589 -16.93 -8.38 -4.25
C HIS A 589 -18.37 -8.85 -4.53
N VAL A 590 -19.02 -9.38 -3.52
CA VAL A 590 -20.45 -9.68 -3.54
C VAL A 590 -21.16 -8.84 -2.51
N PHE A 591 -22.01 -7.92 -2.98
CA PHE A 591 -22.98 -7.28 -2.11
C PHE A 591 -24.04 -8.30 -1.72
N GLN A 592 -24.14 -8.62 -0.44
CA GLN A 592 -25.01 -9.67 0.06
C GLN A 592 -26.48 -9.24 0.15
N PRO A 593 -27.45 -10.17 0.12
CA PRO A 593 -28.84 -9.87 0.48
C PRO A 593 -28.91 -9.25 1.88
N GLY A 594 -29.74 -8.23 2.05
CA GLY A 594 -29.82 -7.44 3.27
C GLY A 594 -28.91 -6.21 3.30
N HIS A 595 -27.90 -6.15 2.45
CA HIS A 595 -27.03 -4.99 2.25
C HIS A 595 -27.65 -3.96 1.30
N ARG A 596 -26.95 -2.82 1.13
CA ARG A 596 -27.27 -1.82 0.10
C ARG A 596 -25.99 -1.44 -0.62
N ILE A 597 -26.12 -1.11 -1.91
CA ILE A 597 -25.05 -0.43 -2.64
C ILE A 597 -25.22 1.08 -2.38
N MET A 598 -24.13 1.75 -2.00
CA MET A 598 -24.09 3.20 -1.83
C MET A 598 -23.04 3.81 -2.75
N VAL A 599 -23.30 5.00 -3.26
CA VAL A 599 -22.35 5.86 -3.93
C VAL A 599 -22.29 7.19 -3.21
N GLN A 600 -21.10 7.61 -2.80
CA GLN A 600 -20.86 8.97 -2.31
C GLN A 600 -20.09 9.78 -3.36
N VAL A 601 -20.48 11.05 -3.53
CA VAL A 601 -19.83 12.04 -4.40
C VAL A 601 -19.42 13.24 -3.55
N GLN A 602 -18.13 13.58 -3.58
CA GLN A 602 -17.56 14.72 -2.85
C GLN A 602 -16.40 15.32 -3.65
N SER A 603 -15.82 16.42 -3.20
CA SER A 603 -14.73 17.11 -3.92
C SER A 603 -13.34 16.94 -3.31
N THR A 604 -13.21 16.32 -2.16
CA THR A 604 -11.90 16.21 -1.49
C THR A 604 -11.78 14.94 -0.66
N LEU A 605 -10.54 14.49 -0.48
CA LEU A 605 -10.07 13.55 0.52
C LEU A 605 -8.89 14.22 1.26
N PHE A 606 -9.19 15.26 2.03
CA PHE A 606 -8.16 16.11 2.64
C PHE A 606 -7.70 15.58 4.01
N PRO A 607 -6.43 15.69 4.38
CA PRO A 607 -5.28 16.21 3.63
C PRO A 607 -4.51 15.16 2.82
N LEU A 608 -5.08 13.99 2.54
CA LEU A 608 -4.42 12.97 1.72
C LEU A 608 -3.97 13.58 0.40
N TYR A 609 -4.91 14.20 -0.31
CA TYR A 609 -4.65 14.97 -1.52
C TYR A 609 -4.69 16.47 -1.23
N ASP A 610 -3.95 17.24 -2.03
CA ASP A 610 -3.99 18.69 -1.99
C ASP A 610 -5.37 19.22 -2.36
N ARG A 611 -5.81 20.30 -1.71
CA ARG A 611 -7.11 20.89 -2.01
C ARG A 611 -7.08 21.70 -3.31
N ASN A 612 -8.12 21.51 -4.12
CA ASN A 612 -8.30 22.31 -5.32
C ASN A 612 -8.78 23.73 -4.96
N PRO A 613 -8.20 24.79 -5.52
CA PRO A 613 -8.64 26.18 -5.28
C PRO A 613 -10.01 26.50 -5.88
N GLN A 614 -10.63 25.63 -6.69
CA GLN A 614 -11.85 25.83 -7.47
C GLN A 614 -11.70 26.93 -8.55
N THR A 615 -10.49 27.45 -8.70
CA THR A 615 -10.08 28.41 -9.71
C THR A 615 -8.91 27.83 -10.48
N PHE A 616 -9.00 27.83 -11.80
CA PHE A 616 -7.91 27.33 -12.64
C PHE A 616 -6.67 28.21 -12.50
N VAL A 617 -5.57 27.59 -12.09
CA VAL A 617 -4.23 28.20 -12.11
C VAL A 617 -3.31 27.27 -12.90
N PRO A 618 -2.39 27.78 -13.75
CA PRO A 618 -1.58 26.94 -14.64
C PRO A 618 -0.78 25.85 -13.90
N ASN A 619 -0.19 26.20 -12.77
CA ASN A 619 0.48 25.24 -11.87
C ASN A 619 -0.14 25.35 -10.49
N ILE A 620 -0.78 24.28 -10.03
CA ILE A 620 -1.55 24.23 -8.78
C ILE A 620 -0.68 24.46 -7.54
N PHE A 621 0.60 24.10 -7.56
CA PHE A 621 1.54 24.39 -6.46
C PHE A 621 1.82 25.89 -6.26
N ASN A 622 1.45 26.72 -7.23
CA ASN A 622 1.59 28.17 -7.19
C ASN A 622 0.26 28.89 -6.91
N ALA A 623 -0.80 28.16 -6.53
CA ALA A 623 -2.07 28.75 -6.15
C ALA A 623 -1.89 29.65 -4.92
N LYS A 624 -2.49 30.85 -4.96
CA LYS A 624 -2.45 31.85 -3.89
C LYS A 624 -3.72 31.78 -3.05
N ALA A 625 -3.68 32.30 -1.85
CA ALA A 625 -4.86 32.37 -0.97
C ALA A 625 -6.10 32.99 -1.65
N THR A 626 -5.91 33.97 -2.56
CA THR A 626 -6.96 34.61 -3.33
C THR A 626 -7.60 33.74 -4.41
N ASP A 627 -6.96 32.64 -4.79
CA ASP A 627 -7.47 31.71 -5.80
C ASP A 627 -8.46 30.71 -5.20
N TYR A 628 -8.38 30.48 -3.87
CA TYR A 628 -9.26 29.55 -3.15
C TYR A 628 -10.64 30.16 -2.94
N ARG A 629 -11.64 29.62 -3.62
CA ARG A 629 -13.03 30.10 -3.58
C ARG A 629 -13.98 28.91 -3.44
N ALA A 630 -15.03 29.08 -2.65
CA ALA A 630 -16.11 28.12 -2.62
C ALA A 630 -16.81 28.08 -4.00
N ALA A 631 -17.12 26.87 -4.47
CA ALA A 631 -17.85 26.66 -5.70
C ALA A 631 -19.04 25.73 -5.47
N THR A 632 -20.16 26.00 -6.15
CA THR A 632 -21.30 25.07 -6.17
C THR A 632 -21.06 24.03 -7.25
N ILE A 633 -21.11 22.78 -6.87
CA ILE A 633 -21.06 21.62 -7.75
C ILE A 633 -22.49 21.10 -7.96
N SER A 634 -22.87 20.87 -9.21
CA SER A 634 -24.17 20.30 -9.58
C SER A 634 -23.95 18.99 -10.32
N VAL A 635 -24.33 17.86 -9.71
CA VAL A 635 -24.28 16.53 -10.31
C VAL A 635 -25.59 16.25 -11.02
N LEU A 636 -25.52 16.06 -12.33
CA LEU A 636 -26.68 15.91 -13.20
C LEU A 636 -27.17 14.46 -13.19
N ARG A 637 -28.48 14.27 -13.22
CA ARG A 637 -29.15 12.95 -13.22
C ARG A 637 -30.37 12.90 -14.12
N SER A 638 -30.37 13.70 -15.18
CA SER A 638 -31.44 13.70 -16.18
C SER A 638 -31.28 12.56 -17.20
N ASP A 639 -32.32 12.26 -17.96
CA ASP A 639 -32.25 11.31 -19.06
C ASP A 639 -31.19 11.69 -20.11
N SER A 640 -31.08 12.97 -20.44
CA SER A 640 -30.08 13.51 -21.39
C SER A 640 -28.67 13.62 -20.81
N GLN A 641 -28.52 13.72 -19.48
CA GLN A 641 -27.28 13.88 -18.75
C GLN A 641 -27.24 12.98 -17.53
N PRO A 642 -27.27 11.64 -17.70
CA PRO A 642 -27.30 10.73 -16.58
C PRO A 642 -25.90 10.51 -16.01
N SER A 643 -25.74 10.77 -14.71
CA SER A 643 -24.55 10.31 -13.95
C SER A 643 -24.74 8.88 -13.50
N ALA A 644 -23.68 8.09 -13.57
CA ALA A 644 -23.69 6.69 -13.17
C ALA A 644 -22.32 6.22 -12.70
N VAL A 645 -22.31 5.13 -11.92
CA VAL A 645 -21.15 4.26 -11.76
C VAL A 645 -21.41 2.99 -12.57
N TRP A 646 -20.58 2.73 -13.56
CA TRP A 646 -20.69 1.54 -14.40
C TRP A 646 -20.00 0.37 -13.68
N LEU A 647 -20.78 -0.65 -13.34
CA LEU A 647 -20.34 -1.79 -12.55
C LEU A 647 -20.07 -3.02 -13.42
N PRO A 648 -18.98 -3.75 -13.22
CA PRO A 648 -18.70 -5.04 -13.83
C PRO A 648 -19.53 -6.14 -13.16
N VAL A 649 -20.87 -6.10 -13.34
CA VAL A 649 -21.80 -7.04 -12.72
C VAL A 649 -21.82 -8.36 -13.50
N ILE A 650 -21.57 -9.45 -12.78
CA ILE A 650 -21.64 -10.81 -13.30
C ILE A 650 -22.96 -11.45 -12.87
N SER A 651 -23.64 -12.16 -13.80
CA SER A 651 -24.79 -13.01 -13.46
C SER A 651 -24.29 -14.24 -12.68
N ASN A 652 -25.03 -14.62 -11.65
CA ASN A 652 -24.79 -15.85 -10.88
C ASN A 652 -24.96 -17.08 -11.75
#